data_a668530aa732f8bfe3e009b7f4a4f20a
#
_entry.id   a668530aa732f8bfe3e009b7f4a4f20a
#
_cell.length_a   1.000
_cell.length_b   1.000
_cell.length_c   1.000
_cell.angle_alpha   90.00
_cell.angle_beta   90.00
_cell.angle_gamma   90.00
#
_symmetry.space_group_name_H-M   'P 1'
#
loop_
_entity.id
_entity.type
_entity.pdbx_description
1 polymer ?
#
loop_
_entity_poly.entity_id
_entity_poly.type
_entity_poly.pdbx_seq_one_letter_code
_entity_poly.pdbx_strand_id
1 'polypeptide(L)'
;MAKAHIFISYAHEDKEWVLEGPGNIHLIPRIRRHTSPDAEIWFDEGLVIGEKWDEEIHNHIVQSHIAILLISESFVSSDYIVNKELVWIKEQVEKNDMKIVPLLIGNITEKSKRIIDWIYQRQIHPSETQPLCNYLNDKAQWDHMITSILNIIDAKIDQVLETLLLNESTRQTENSIKPSVMPDSKTVTGYIENRDTKITDKTTAAHPTGVNPALYQEAIRLYRNHKYKEASDILLKLAAANNTEAQNLLCDILCNKVKGYQLWPGILETFLPYAEKNLAFAQTIVGKVYYRGKLNERNYEKAFDWFSKAAESGNSYAQYLLGNMYENGTFVEQNYDTALSYYKNSAAQNNIMAIGEMAFMKDNGYGMPMNKEEAEKIYLQLAEERDDEWSMIKLAYIEMDRRNSEERLKWIQKALEKEYIDAYFELGFFYQFDEAYKDLEKAQQSYYQAAQLGNPDGMNGLALIYYNMPDYKGDEQAFRWFSKSADLGDSFGLYYLAVMYENGFGTNIDKQKAWDLYLASADQKFSPAYRKIAQLIEEGEAPASFTGRELEYYIKAAERNDIDAIHDVIRFLENDPDRQKELFSWCQRGAQLNNGKCICKLGKLYFYGMGTEMDEFKAMNCFRKAETMEIPEAYYFLGLAYYEAKGVVSPNIQKAEEYFRKAAEAGYSDAIKAIAELYMQSGQENGYEKAIEYLKTIAEGEHADIAYEGLMRIAVEQMNAQDYDDPQNSELYQKALRFETSGKEAGMTESLSKAFLDRGINLYNIEKYESAIAPLLLAAQMGESEAATHLGDLYFYGHGVD
;
A
#
# COMPACT_ATOMS: atom_id res chain seq x y z
N MET A 1 3.22 -47.19 -0.29
CA MET A 1 4.34 -46.74 -1.11
C MET A 1 4.26 -45.22 -1.14
N ALA A 2 5.34 -44.54 -0.80
CA ALA A 2 5.40 -43.08 -0.87
C ALA A 2 5.31 -42.64 -2.34
N LYS A 3 4.45 -41.64 -2.62
CA LYS A 3 4.33 -41.05 -3.96
C LYS A 3 5.05 -39.71 -4.00
N ALA A 4 5.75 -39.43 -5.11
CA ALA A 4 6.29 -38.12 -5.38
C ALA A 4 5.17 -37.22 -5.91
N HIS A 5 4.93 -36.08 -5.26
CA HIS A 5 3.97 -35.06 -5.71
C HIS A 5 4.70 -33.98 -6.51
N ILE A 6 4.20 -33.68 -7.69
CA ILE A 6 4.78 -32.73 -8.66
C ILE A 6 3.77 -31.62 -8.93
N PHE A 7 4.23 -30.39 -8.75
CA PHE A 7 3.49 -29.19 -9.12
C PHE A 7 4.07 -28.61 -10.41
N ILE A 8 3.21 -28.24 -11.38
CA ILE A 8 3.65 -27.57 -12.61
C ILE A 8 3.06 -26.18 -12.63
N SER A 9 3.91 -25.16 -12.63
CA SER A 9 3.55 -23.74 -12.75
C SER A 9 3.82 -23.22 -14.15
N TYR A 10 2.86 -22.54 -14.75
CA TYR A 10 2.97 -21.91 -16.07
C TYR A 10 2.02 -20.71 -16.17
N ALA A 11 2.32 -19.73 -17.05
CA ALA A 11 1.42 -18.60 -17.27
C ALA A 11 0.19 -19.02 -18.08
N HIS A 12 -0.96 -18.44 -17.76
CA HIS A 12 -2.23 -18.75 -18.44
C HIS A 12 -2.19 -18.43 -19.94
N GLU A 13 -1.41 -17.42 -20.33
CA GLU A 13 -1.16 -17.06 -21.73
C GLU A 13 -0.39 -18.14 -22.50
N ASP A 14 0.36 -19.00 -21.80
CA ASP A 14 1.12 -20.10 -22.41
C ASP A 14 0.29 -21.39 -22.52
N LYS A 15 -0.99 -21.37 -22.11
CA LYS A 15 -1.87 -22.55 -22.05
C LYS A 15 -1.96 -23.29 -23.38
N GLU A 16 -2.16 -22.60 -24.50
CA GLU A 16 -2.20 -23.20 -25.84
C GLU A 16 -0.89 -23.91 -26.15
N TRP A 17 0.23 -23.35 -25.78
CA TRP A 17 1.55 -23.92 -26.01
C TRP A 17 1.84 -25.15 -25.14
N VAL A 18 1.40 -25.10 -23.91
CA VAL A 18 1.68 -26.10 -22.87
C VAL A 18 0.72 -27.28 -22.95
N LEU A 19 -0.56 -27.05 -23.18
CA LEU A 19 -1.61 -28.07 -23.24
C LEU A 19 -1.98 -28.51 -24.66
N GLU A 20 -2.08 -27.60 -25.61
CA GLU A 20 -2.65 -27.83 -26.93
C GLU A 20 -1.65 -27.68 -28.09
N GLY A 21 -0.51 -27.05 -27.89
CA GLY A 21 0.58 -26.65 -28.78
C GLY A 21 0.48 -26.90 -30.29
N PRO A 22 1.01 -26.03 -31.14
CA PRO A 22 0.98 -26.17 -32.60
C PRO A 22 1.68 -27.45 -33.04
N GLY A 23 1.00 -28.26 -33.87
CA GLY A 23 1.57 -29.49 -34.44
C GLY A 23 1.55 -30.74 -33.52
N ASN A 24 0.58 -30.84 -32.58
CA ASN A 24 0.45 -31.94 -31.60
C ASN A 24 1.60 -32.01 -30.58
N ILE A 25 2.16 -30.88 -30.22
CA ILE A 25 3.24 -30.77 -29.22
C ILE A 25 2.60 -30.43 -27.86
N HIS A 26 2.22 -31.45 -27.12
CA HIS A 26 1.61 -31.35 -25.82
C HIS A 26 2.66 -31.60 -24.73
N LEU A 27 3.22 -30.55 -24.13
CA LEU A 27 4.28 -30.70 -23.13
C LEU A 27 3.78 -31.40 -21.85
N ILE A 28 2.73 -30.92 -21.23
CA ILE A 28 2.19 -31.53 -20.00
C ILE A 28 1.68 -32.96 -20.23
N PRO A 29 0.90 -33.26 -21.29
CA PRO A 29 0.52 -34.65 -21.63
C PRO A 29 1.70 -35.57 -21.87
N ARG A 30 2.86 -35.07 -22.37
CA ARG A 30 4.08 -35.85 -22.50
C ARG A 30 4.77 -36.12 -21.17
N ILE A 31 4.87 -35.08 -20.30
CA ILE A 31 5.37 -35.24 -18.93
C ILE A 31 4.52 -36.29 -18.20
N ARG A 32 3.18 -36.20 -18.25
CA ARG A 32 2.27 -37.17 -17.61
C ARG A 32 2.46 -38.60 -18.11
N ARG A 33 2.73 -38.83 -19.39
CA ARG A 33 2.92 -40.18 -19.96
C ARG A 33 4.27 -40.78 -19.66
N HIS A 34 5.24 -39.95 -19.43
CA HIS A 34 6.64 -40.40 -19.23
C HIS A 34 7.00 -40.57 -17.77
N THR A 35 6.37 -39.81 -16.87
CA THR A 35 6.68 -39.90 -15.43
C THR A 35 6.21 -41.24 -14.83
N SER A 36 6.99 -41.71 -13.85
CA SER A 36 6.72 -42.96 -13.12
C SER A 36 5.31 -43.03 -12.57
N PRO A 37 4.67 -44.22 -12.53
CA PRO A 37 3.38 -44.43 -11.87
C PRO A 37 3.36 -44.07 -10.38
N ASP A 38 4.53 -43.88 -9.76
CA ASP A 38 4.70 -43.46 -8.38
C ASP A 38 4.73 -41.92 -8.23
N ALA A 39 4.49 -41.16 -9.31
CA ALA A 39 4.40 -39.73 -9.31
C ALA A 39 2.95 -39.24 -9.52
N GLU A 40 2.55 -38.29 -8.72
CA GLU A 40 1.25 -37.61 -8.84
C GLU A 40 1.48 -36.16 -9.30
N ILE A 41 0.92 -35.77 -10.47
CA ILE A 41 1.16 -34.48 -11.11
C ILE A 41 -0.09 -33.61 -10.99
N TRP A 42 0.09 -32.45 -10.44
CA TRP A 42 -0.92 -31.41 -10.38
C TRP A 42 -0.49 -30.16 -11.16
N PHE A 43 -1.41 -29.55 -11.86
CA PHE A 43 -1.27 -28.25 -12.53
C PHE A 43 -2.66 -27.62 -12.69
N ASP A 44 -2.69 -26.32 -12.86
CA ASP A 44 -3.94 -25.56 -13.00
C ASP A 44 -4.62 -25.83 -14.36
N GLU A 45 -5.53 -26.79 -14.40
CA GLU A 45 -6.35 -27.12 -15.57
C GLU A 45 -7.76 -26.52 -15.41
N GLY A 46 -7.87 -25.18 -15.52
CA GLY A 46 -9.17 -24.53 -15.65
C GLY A 46 -9.92 -24.26 -14.36
N LEU A 47 -9.22 -23.98 -13.27
CA LEU A 47 -9.82 -23.40 -12.08
C LEU A 47 -10.48 -22.06 -12.44
N VAL A 48 -11.77 -21.94 -12.17
CA VAL A 48 -12.48 -20.66 -12.30
C VAL A 48 -12.03 -19.76 -11.16
N ILE A 49 -11.57 -18.57 -11.48
CA ILE A 49 -11.14 -17.55 -10.52
C ILE A 49 -12.23 -17.36 -9.45
N GLY A 50 -11.93 -17.73 -8.20
CA GLY A 50 -12.82 -17.61 -7.04
C GLY A 50 -12.03 -17.67 -5.72
N GLU A 51 -12.68 -17.37 -4.59
CA GLU A 51 -12.05 -17.26 -3.26
C GLU A 51 -11.26 -18.49 -2.78
N LYS A 52 -11.48 -19.67 -3.35
CA LYS A 52 -10.76 -20.91 -2.99
C LYS A 52 -9.52 -21.20 -3.83
N TRP A 53 -9.27 -20.42 -4.87
CA TRP A 53 -8.20 -20.68 -5.85
C TRP A 53 -6.80 -20.58 -5.23
N ASP A 54 -6.54 -19.53 -4.49
CA ASP A 54 -5.26 -19.29 -3.80
C ASP A 54 -4.94 -20.40 -2.80
N GLU A 55 -5.94 -20.86 -2.06
CA GLU A 55 -5.79 -21.89 -1.03
C GLU A 55 -5.49 -23.27 -1.66
N GLU A 56 -6.15 -23.60 -2.78
CA GLU A 56 -5.91 -24.85 -3.50
C GLU A 56 -4.51 -24.89 -4.09
N ILE A 57 -4.08 -23.86 -4.79
CA ILE A 57 -2.72 -23.78 -5.35
C ILE A 57 -1.66 -23.83 -4.23
N HIS A 58 -1.85 -23.05 -3.17
CA HIS A 58 -0.93 -23.06 -2.03
C HIS A 58 -0.81 -24.45 -1.40
N ASN A 59 -1.92 -25.14 -1.18
CA ASN A 59 -1.92 -26.48 -0.61
C ASN A 59 -1.21 -27.51 -1.50
N HIS A 60 -1.39 -27.41 -2.83
CA HIS A 60 -0.67 -28.27 -3.76
C HIS A 60 0.83 -27.97 -3.79
N ILE A 61 1.24 -26.71 -3.74
CA ILE A 61 2.66 -26.34 -3.64
C ILE A 61 3.27 -26.89 -2.34
N VAL A 62 2.62 -26.71 -1.20
CA VAL A 62 3.13 -27.18 0.10
C VAL A 62 3.24 -28.70 0.17
N GLN A 63 2.33 -29.43 -0.51
CA GLN A 63 2.35 -30.89 -0.55
C GLN A 63 3.32 -31.46 -1.62
N SER A 64 3.81 -30.62 -2.52
CA SER A 64 4.64 -31.08 -3.65
C SER A 64 6.12 -31.22 -3.26
N HIS A 65 6.73 -32.24 -3.79
CA HIS A 65 8.15 -32.53 -3.62
C HIS A 65 9.01 -31.98 -4.77
N ILE A 66 8.39 -31.74 -5.92
CA ILE A 66 9.03 -31.20 -7.12
C ILE A 66 8.12 -30.10 -7.69
N ALA A 67 8.72 -28.97 -8.08
CA ALA A 67 8.07 -27.95 -8.89
C ALA A 67 8.73 -27.87 -10.27
N ILE A 68 7.94 -28.05 -11.33
CA ILE A 68 8.36 -27.81 -12.71
C ILE A 68 7.86 -26.41 -13.09
N LEU A 69 8.80 -25.53 -13.46
CA LEU A 69 8.50 -24.14 -13.77
C LEU A 69 8.66 -23.93 -15.29
N LEU A 70 7.56 -23.69 -16.00
CA LEU A 70 7.54 -23.42 -17.43
C LEU A 70 7.75 -21.94 -17.69
N ILE A 71 8.99 -21.54 -17.91
CA ILE A 71 9.43 -20.15 -17.90
C ILE A 71 9.30 -19.54 -19.29
N SER A 72 8.48 -18.51 -19.42
CA SER A 72 8.32 -17.63 -20.57
C SER A 72 8.34 -16.17 -20.11
N GLU A 73 8.25 -15.21 -21.04
CA GLU A 73 8.04 -13.81 -20.69
C GLU A 73 6.69 -13.61 -19.98
N SER A 74 5.62 -14.29 -20.43
CA SER A 74 4.32 -14.28 -19.77
C SER A 74 4.38 -14.79 -18.34
N PHE A 75 5.14 -15.89 -18.11
CA PHE A 75 5.37 -16.45 -16.77
C PHE A 75 6.01 -15.42 -15.82
N VAL A 76 7.06 -14.73 -16.26
CA VAL A 76 7.77 -13.73 -15.43
C VAL A 76 6.99 -12.43 -15.29
N SER A 77 6.08 -12.14 -16.21
CA SER A 77 5.21 -10.95 -16.16
C SER A 77 3.93 -11.19 -15.37
N SER A 78 3.62 -12.42 -14.96
CA SER A 78 2.46 -12.73 -14.15
C SER A 78 2.68 -12.33 -12.69
N ASP A 79 1.95 -11.30 -12.25
CA ASP A 79 1.99 -10.84 -10.85
C ASP A 79 1.61 -11.94 -9.86
N TYR A 80 0.67 -12.81 -10.24
CA TYR A 80 0.26 -13.92 -9.40
C TYR A 80 1.38 -14.95 -9.24
N ILE A 81 1.99 -15.38 -10.33
CA ILE A 81 3.09 -16.35 -10.30
C ILE A 81 4.29 -15.78 -9.51
N VAL A 82 4.72 -14.57 -9.86
CA VAL A 82 5.93 -13.97 -9.27
C VAL A 82 5.74 -13.63 -7.79
N ASN A 83 4.60 -13.06 -7.42
CA ASN A 83 4.39 -12.56 -6.07
C ASN A 83 3.74 -13.57 -5.12
N LYS A 84 3.18 -14.66 -5.62
CA LYS A 84 2.56 -15.71 -4.81
C LYS A 84 3.17 -17.08 -5.03
N GLU A 85 3.00 -17.70 -6.20
CA GLU A 85 3.46 -19.06 -6.44
C GLU A 85 4.97 -19.22 -6.26
N LEU A 86 5.78 -18.34 -6.86
CA LEU A 86 7.24 -18.40 -6.74
C LEU A 86 7.73 -18.12 -5.32
N VAL A 87 6.99 -17.31 -4.55
CA VAL A 87 7.30 -17.08 -3.13
C VAL A 87 7.08 -18.36 -2.34
N TRP A 88 5.92 -19.01 -2.51
CA TRP A 88 5.61 -20.27 -1.82
C TRP A 88 6.55 -21.41 -2.24
N ILE A 89 6.87 -21.51 -3.54
CA ILE A 89 7.84 -22.50 -4.06
C ILE A 89 9.22 -22.24 -3.46
N LYS A 90 9.66 -20.99 -3.42
CA LYS A 90 10.96 -20.60 -2.84
C LYS A 90 11.06 -20.98 -1.37
N GLU A 91 10.02 -20.72 -0.60
CA GLU A 91 9.96 -21.12 0.81
C GLU A 91 10.09 -22.63 1.00
N GLN A 92 9.42 -23.45 0.17
CA GLN A 92 9.54 -24.91 0.23
C GLN A 92 10.94 -25.38 -0.19
N VAL A 93 11.56 -24.74 -1.18
CA VAL A 93 12.93 -25.03 -1.62
C VAL A 93 13.95 -24.68 -0.53
N GLU A 94 13.77 -23.57 0.17
CA GLU A 94 14.66 -23.13 1.27
C GLU A 94 14.56 -24.06 2.50
N LYS A 95 13.40 -24.65 2.74
CA LYS A 95 13.20 -25.69 3.76
C LYS A 95 13.81 -27.05 3.37
N ASN A 96 14.35 -27.17 2.16
CA ASN A 96 14.84 -28.43 1.56
C ASN A 96 13.75 -29.49 1.30
N ASP A 97 12.49 -29.08 1.35
CA ASP A 97 11.34 -29.98 1.18
C ASP A 97 10.95 -30.14 -0.29
N MET A 98 11.38 -29.21 -1.19
CA MET A 98 11.03 -29.21 -2.61
C MET A 98 12.26 -29.08 -3.52
N LYS A 99 12.25 -29.81 -4.64
CA LYS A 99 13.21 -29.64 -5.75
C LYS A 99 12.54 -28.85 -6.88
N ILE A 100 13.31 -28.06 -7.62
CA ILE A 100 12.79 -27.37 -8.80
C ILE A 100 13.43 -27.85 -10.09
N VAL A 101 12.63 -27.84 -11.17
CA VAL A 101 13.06 -28.13 -12.55
C VAL A 101 12.61 -26.95 -13.42
N PRO A 102 13.44 -25.92 -13.59
CA PRO A 102 13.07 -24.78 -14.43
C PRO A 102 13.27 -25.11 -15.90
N LEU A 103 12.20 -24.95 -16.71
CA LEU A 103 12.17 -25.19 -18.14
C LEU A 103 11.93 -23.89 -18.88
N LEU A 104 12.90 -23.46 -19.67
CA LEU A 104 12.76 -22.27 -20.51
C LEU A 104 11.98 -22.60 -21.78
N ILE A 105 10.70 -22.22 -21.82
CA ILE A 105 9.80 -22.50 -22.95
C ILE A 105 9.77 -21.38 -23.98
N GLY A 106 10.02 -20.14 -23.58
CA GLY A 106 10.03 -18.96 -24.44
C GLY A 106 11.26 -18.09 -24.23
N ASN A 107 11.48 -17.13 -25.12
CA ASN A 107 12.52 -16.12 -24.94
C ASN A 107 12.13 -15.22 -23.75
N ILE A 108 13.12 -14.84 -22.95
CA ILE A 108 12.95 -13.91 -21.83
C ILE A 108 14.03 -12.82 -21.89
N THR A 109 13.69 -11.63 -21.43
CA THR A 109 14.61 -10.49 -21.41
C THR A 109 15.63 -10.61 -20.27
N GLU A 110 16.77 -9.92 -20.38
CA GLU A 110 17.76 -9.84 -19.29
C GLU A 110 17.17 -9.29 -17.99
N LYS A 111 16.12 -8.52 -18.09
CA LYS A 111 15.41 -7.96 -16.99
C LYS A 111 14.50 -8.97 -16.30
N SER A 112 13.76 -9.74 -17.08
CA SER A 112 12.94 -10.83 -16.58
C SER A 112 13.80 -11.89 -15.88
N LYS A 113 15.04 -12.13 -16.33
CA LYS A 113 16.00 -12.96 -15.64
C LYS A 113 16.30 -12.50 -14.22
N ARG A 114 16.41 -11.19 -13.98
CA ARG A 114 16.67 -10.63 -12.65
C ARG A 114 15.52 -10.85 -11.66
N ILE A 115 14.27 -10.88 -12.14
CA ILE A 115 13.09 -11.12 -11.30
C ILE A 115 13.13 -12.53 -10.71
N ILE A 116 13.61 -13.49 -11.49
CA ILE A 116 13.73 -14.90 -11.12
C ILE A 116 15.18 -15.32 -10.91
N ASP A 117 16.06 -14.41 -10.50
CA ASP A 117 17.50 -14.62 -10.35
C ASP A 117 17.83 -15.84 -9.49
N TRP A 118 17.10 -16.06 -8.40
CA TRP A 118 17.25 -17.23 -7.55
C TRP A 118 16.97 -18.56 -8.28
N ILE A 119 16.17 -18.54 -9.37
CA ILE A 119 15.96 -19.71 -10.25
C ILE A 119 17.13 -19.83 -11.22
N TYR A 120 17.63 -18.71 -11.74
CA TYR A 120 18.75 -18.66 -12.68
C TYR A 120 20.08 -19.15 -12.09
N GLN A 121 20.25 -19.09 -10.78
CA GLN A 121 21.40 -19.70 -10.09
C GLN A 121 21.36 -21.23 -10.12
N ARG A 122 20.26 -21.82 -10.60
CA ARG A 122 20.08 -23.26 -10.80
C ARG A 122 20.15 -23.59 -12.29
N GLN A 123 20.38 -24.86 -12.60
CA GLN A 123 20.48 -25.27 -13.98
C GLN A 123 19.12 -25.19 -14.70
N ILE A 124 18.99 -24.25 -15.65
CA ILE A 124 17.79 -24.08 -16.50
C ILE A 124 17.91 -24.97 -17.74
N HIS A 125 16.82 -25.59 -18.17
CA HIS A 125 16.73 -26.49 -19.30
C HIS A 125 15.68 -26.01 -20.35
N PRO A 126 15.98 -26.04 -21.65
CA PRO A 126 17.33 -26.03 -22.18
C PRO A 126 18.11 -24.79 -21.79
N SER A 127 19.35 -24.61 -22.24
CA SER A 127 20.17 -23.46 -21.86
C SER A 127 19.52 -22.13 -22.25
N GLU A 128 19.86 -21.05 -21.54
CA GLU A 128 19.30 -19.70 -21.76
C GLU A 128 19.38 -19.19 -23.22
N THR A 129 20.34 -19.70 -23.99
CA THR A 129 20.55 -19.26 -25.38
C THR A 129 19.60 -19.93 -26.37
N GLN A 130 18.93 -21.00 -25.98
CA GLN A 130 18.06 -21.78 -26.88
C GLN A 130 16.81 -22.30 -26.11
N PRO A 131 15.78 -21.47 -25.90
CA PRO A 131 14.54 -21.91 -25.29
C PRO A 131 13.80 -22.93 -26.17
N LEU A 132 12.88 -23.69 -25.55
CA LEU A 132 12.13 -24.76 -26.24
C LEU A 132 11.39 -24.29 -27.49
N CYS A 133 10.90 -23.06 -27.51
CA CYS A 133 10.21 -22.51 -28.67
C CYS A 133 11.07 -22.50 -29.97
N ASN A 134 12.39 -22.46 -29.84
CA ASN A 134 13.29 -22.49 -31.01
C ASN A 134 13.35 -23.86 -31.72
N TYR A 135 12.91 -24.94 -31.06
CA TYR A 135 12.90 -26.29 -31.61
C TYR A 135 11.57 -26.71 -32.23
N LEU A 136 10.52 -25.83 -32.18
CA LEU A 136 9.17 -26.14 -32.67
C LEU A 136 9.10 -26.52 -34.14
N ASN A 137 10.01 -25.99 -34.98
CA ASN A 137 10.01 -26.22 -36.43
C ASN A 137 10.83 -27.47 -36.84
N ASP A 138 11.56 -28.08 -35.95
CA ASP A 138 12.34 -29.31 -36.18
C ASP A 138 11.90 -30.42 -35.23
N LYS A 139 11.05 -31.32 -35.72
CA LYS A 139 10.46 -32.38 -34.91
C LYS A 139 11.50 -33.32 -34.29
N ALA A 140 12.62 -33.60 -34.98
CA ALA A 140 13.64 -34.52 -34.49
C ALA A 140 14.43 -33.87 -33.34
N GLN A 141 14.79 -32.59 -33.47
CA GLN A 141 15.44 -31.83 -32.42
C GLN A 141 14.50 -31.63 -31.23
N TRP A 142 13.23 -31.33 -31.47
CA TRP A 142 12.20 -31.23 -30.45
C TRP A 142 12.07 -32.52 -29.64
N ASP A 143 11.88 -33.67 -30.32
CA ASP A 143 11.70 -34.96 -29.65
C ASP A 143 12.96 -35.36 -28.85
N HIS A 144 14.16 -35.06 -29.34
CA HIS A 144 15.41 -35.27 -28.62
C HIS A 144 15.51 -34.40 -27.37
N MET A 145 15.18 -33.09 -27.48
CA MET A 145 15.23 -32.16 -26.37
C MET A 145 14.20 -32.50 -25.29
N ILE A 146 12.96 -32.80 -25.66
CA ILE A 146 11.93 -33.23 -24.72
C ILE A 146 12.33 -34.53 -24.01
N THR A 147 12.89 -35.51 -24.73
CA THR A 147 13.38 -36.76 -24.09
C THR A 147 14.47 -36.46 -23.07
N SER A 148 15.38 -35.55 -23.34
CA SER A 148 16.40 -35.10 -22.38
C SER A 148 15.80 -34.48 -21.13
N ILE A 149 14.77 -33.61 -21.29
CA ILE A 149 14.06 -32.96 -20.18
C ILE A 149 13.30 -33.99 -19.35
N LEU A 150 12.60 -34.92 -19.98
CA LEU A 150 11.87 -35.98 -19.29
C LEU A 150 12.81 -36.85 -18.45
N ASN A 151 13.99 -37.20 -18.95
CA ASN A 151 15.00 -37.92 -18.18
C ASN A 151 15.50 -37.14 -16.96
N ILE A 152 15.60 -35.81 -17.05
CA ILE A 152 15.95 -34.94 -15.92
C ILE A 152 14.84 -34.93 -14.86
N ILE A 153 13.57 -34.88 -15.29
CA ILE A 153 12.41 -34.95 -14.39
C ILE A 153 12.39 -36.30 -13.67
N ASP A 154 12.57 -37.41 -14.38
CA ASP A 154 12.63 -38.78 -13.79
C ASP A 154 13.75 -38.90 -12.77
N ALA A 155 14.97 -38.46 -13.10
CA ALA A 155 16.09 -38.46 -12.15
C ALA A 155 15.80 -37.63 -10.87
N LYS A 156 15.02 -36.57 -10.97
CA LYS A 156 14.59 -35.81 -9.78
C LYS A 156 13.51 -36.53 -8.98
N ILE A 157 12.60 -37.22 -9.65
CA ILE A 157 11.59 -38.07 -9.00
C ILE A 157 12.25 -39.19 -8.22
N ASP A 158 13.20 -39.90 -8.85
CA ASP A 158 13.97 -40.99 -8.21
C ASP A 158 14.69 -40.46 -6.95
N GLN A 159 15.33 -39.29 -7.04
CA GLN A 159 16.01 -38.67 -5.90
C GLN A 159 15.06 -38.33 -4.74
N VAL A 160 13.85 -37.91 -5.05
CA VAL A 160 12.82 -37.63 -4.04
C VAL A 160 12.30 -38.92 -3.43
N LEU A 161 12.01 -39.92 -4.25
CA LEU A 161 11.54 -41.24 -3.77
C LEU A 161 12.57 -41.93 -2.87
N GLU A 162 13.86 -41.88 -3.22
CA GLU A 162 14.94 -42.35 -2.34
C GLU A 162 14.97 -41.62 -1.00
N THR A 163 14.80 -40.30 -1.01
CA THR A 163 14.76 -39.48 0.21
C THR A 163 13.56 -39.81 1.11
N LEU A 164 12.39 -40.04 0.50
CA LEU A 164 11.16 -40.44 1.19
C LEU A 164 11.29 -41.83 1.82
N LEU A 165 11.89 -42.79 1.10
CA LEU A 165 12.14 -44.14 1.60
C LEU A 165 13.17 -44.15 2.75
N LEU A 166 14.23 -43.34 2.66
CA LEU A 166 15.21 -43.14 3.75
C LEU A 166 14.55 -42.55 4.99
N ASN A 167 13.66 -41.58 4.83
CA ASN A 167 12.91 -40.94 5.94
C ASN A 167 11.89 -41.90 6.57
N GLU A 168 11.24 -42.78 5.81
CA GLU A 168 10.39 -43.85 6.35
C GLU A 168 11.20 -44.87 7.18
N SER A 169 12.40 -45.21 6.73
CA SER A 169 13.30 -46.17 7.45
C SER A 169 13.89 -45.54 8.73
N THR A 170 14.13 -44.21 8.73
CA THR A 170 14.64 -43.47 9.90
C THR A 170 13.55 -43.26 10.94
N ARG A 171 12.30 -43.03 10.52
CA ARG A 171 11.12 -42.88 11.43
C ARG A 171 10.81 -44.19 12.17
N GLN A 172 11.17 -45.35 11.64
CA GLN A 172 11.06 -46.64 12.35
C GLN A 172 12.15 -46.86 13.43
N THR A 173 13.27 -46.15 13.34
CA THR A 173 14.36 -46.20 14.32
C THR A 173 14.31 -45.11 15.41
N GLU A 174 13.61 -44.03 15.21
CA GLU A 174 13.55 -42.82 16.10
C GLU A 174 12.42 -42.82 17.12
N ASN A 175 11.61 -43.86 17.24
CA ASN A 175 10.59 -43.99 18.32
C ASN A 175 11.18 -44.18 19.74
N SER A 176 12.47 -43.93 19.95
CA SER A 176 13.13 -44.10 21.26
C SER A 176 13.88 -42.91 21.83
N ILE A 177 13.88 -41.69 21.18
CA ILE A 177 14.54 -40.51 21.76
C ILE A 177 13.69 -39.25 21.50
N LYS A 178 13.14 -38.63 22.53
CA LYS A 178 12.47 -37.34 22.48
C LYS A 178 13.48 -36.19 22.35
N PRO A 179 13.44 -35.36 21.36
CA PRO A 179 14.04 -34.03 21.39
C PRO A 179 12.96 -32.95 21.74
N SER A 180 13.42 -31.94 22.45
CA SER A 180 12.65 -30.72 22.74
C SER A 180 12.42 -29.93 21.46
N VAL A 181 11.16 -29.81 21.05
CA VAL A 181 10.73 -29.14 19.81
C VAL A 181 10.39 -27.68 20.13
N MET A 182 10.92 -26.77 19.30
CA MET A 182 10.46 -25.40 19.19
C MET A 182 9.00 -25.36 18.67
N PRO A 183 8.15 -24.44 19.14
CA PRO A 183 6.71 -24.51 18.85
C PRO A 183 6.35 -23.92 17.50
N ASP A 184 5.70 -24.75 16.70
CA ASP A 184 5.04 -24.44 15.43
C ASP A 184 3.76 -23.61 15.61
N SER A 185 3.23 -23.05 14.53
CA SER A 185 2.03 -22.18 14.46
C SER A 185 0.76 -22.72 15.15
N LYS A 186 0.71 -24.02 15.45
CA LYS A 186 -0.31 -24.63 16.31
C LYS A 186 -0.30 -24.11 17.75
N THR A 187 0.70 -23.33 18.12
CA THR A 187 0.91 -22.86 19.50
C THR A 187 -0.01 -21.72 19.87
N VAL A 188 -0.51 -20.90 18.96
CA VAL A 188 -1.44 -19.80 19.32
C VAL A 188 -2.79 -20.37 19.72
N THR A 189 -3.31 -21.36 18.99
CA THR A 189 -4.52 -22.10 19.37
C THR A 189 -4.28 -23.00 20.60
N GLY A 190 -3.08 -23.58 20.76
CA GLY A 190 -2.75 -24.45 21.91
C GLY A 190 -2.57 -23.72 23.25
N TYR A 191 -2.28 -22.40 23.23
CA TYR A 191 -2.22 -21.61 24.48
C TYR A 191 -3.60 -21.35 25.08
N ILE A 192 -4.67 -21.44 24.28
CA ILE A 192 -6.05 -21.20 24.70
C ILE A 192 -6.72 -22.51 25.15
N GLU A 193 -6.31 -23.67 24.60
CA GLU A 193 -6.94 -24.98 24.89
C GLU A 193 -6.58 -25.60 26.28
N ASN A 194 -5.60 -25.07 27.00
CA ASN A 194 -5.23 -25.67 28.30
C ASN A 194 -5.29 -24.67 29.45
N ARG A 195 -6.46 -24.40 29.91
CA ARG A 195 -6.90 -24.29 31.32
C ARG A 195 -8.26 -23.61 31.40
N ASP A 196 -9.28 -24.41 31.68
CA ASP A 196 -10.49 -23.99 32.38
C ASP A 196 -10.07 -23.30 33.69
N THR A 197 -9.94 -21.98 33.64
CA THR A 197 -10.10 -21.15 34.80
C THR A 197 -11.32 -20.25 34.56
N LYS A 198 -12.51 -20.86 34.48
CA LYS A 198 -13.65 -20.23 35.11
C LYS A 198 -13.18 -19.76 36.48
N ILE A 199 -13.33 -18.48 36.76
CA ILE A 199 -13.34 -17.96 38.12
C ILE A 199 -14.63 -18.53 38.74
N THR A 200 -14.65 -19.83 38.96
CA THR A 200 -15.66 -20.51 39.76
C THR A 200 -15.09 -20.58 41.19
N ASP A 201 -15.89 -20.21 42.16
CA ASP A 201 -15.67 -20.41 43.58
C ASP A 201 -15.17 -21.84 43.93
N LYS A 202 -13.87 -22.08 43.76
CA LYS A 202 -13.15 -23.21 44.31
C LYS A 202 -11.74 -22.80 44.68
N THR A 203 -11.62 -21.98 45.68
CA THR A 203 -10.34 -21.75 46.34
C THR A 203 -10.29 -22.58 47.61
N THR A 204 -9.84 -23.82 47.47
CA THR A 204 -9.15 -24.52 48.57
C THR A 204 -7.79 -24.98 48.02
N ALA A 205 -6.91 -24.03 47.74
CA ALA A 205 -5.48 -24.25 47.59
C ALA A 205 -4.76 -23.35 48.59
N ALA A 206 -3.83 -23.88 49.35
CA ALA A 206 -3.13 -23.23 50.44
C ALA A 206 -2.53 -21.89 50.02
N HIS A 207 -3.01 -20.80 50.61
CA HIS A 207 -2.47 -19.46 50.42
C HIS A 207 -1.07 -19.36 51.01
N PRO A 208 -0.10 -18.68 50.31
CA PRO A 208 1.17 -18.32 50.92
C PRO A 208 0.89 -17.42 52.14
N THR A 209 1.55 -17.71 53.26
CA THR A 209 1.44 -17.03 54.54
C THR A 209 1.74 -15.53 54.41
N GLY A 210 0.74 -14.66 54.62
CA GLY A 210 0.94 -13.21 54.72
C GLY A 210 -0.13 -12.31 54.09
N VAL A 211 -1.07 -12.83 53.34
CA VAL A 211 -2.09 -12.02 52.63
C VAL A 211 -3.42 -12.07 53.41
N ASN A 212 -4.06 -10.90 53.62
CA ASN A 212 -5.42 -10.86 54.16
C ASN A 212 -6.42 -11.19 53.03
N PRO A 213 -6.99 -12.42 52.96
CA PRO A 213 -7.88 -12.84 51.87
C PRO A 213 -9.11 -11.94 51.71
N ALA A 214 -9.58 -11.37 52.81
CA ALA A 214 -10.74 -10.49 52.83
C ALA A 214 -10.49 -9.18 52.05
N LEU A 215 -9.27 -8.62 52.16
CA LEU A 215 -8.91 -7.40 51.39
C LEU A 215 -8.82 -7.67 49.90
N TYR A 216 -8.31 -8.82 49.52
CA TYR A 216 -8.23 -9.18 48.05
C TYR A 216 -9.65 -9.40 47.51
N GLN A 217 -10.54 -10.06 48.22
CA GLN A 217 -11.95 -10.22 47.81
C GLN A 217 -12.69 -8.89 47.72
N GLU A 218 -12.41 -7.95 48.66
CA GLU A 218 -12.97 -6.59 48.57
C GLU A 218 -12.44 -5.84 47.35
N ALA A 219 -11.15 -5.96 47.01
CA ALA A 219 -10.60 -5.37 45.80
C ALA A 219 -11.24 -5.95 44.54
N ILE A 220 -11.47 -7.26 44.46
CA ILE A 220 -12.20 -7.91 43.37
C ILE A 220 -13.64 -7.39 43.30
N ARG A 221 -14.32 -7.22 44.41
CA ARG A 221 -15.68 -6.67 44.47
C ARG A 221 -15.72 -5.24 43.93
N LEU A 222 -14.75 -4.41 44.30
CA LEU A 222 -14.62 -3.03 43.78
C LEU A 222 -14.28 -3.02 42.30
N TYR A 223 -13.40 -3.90 41.86
CA TYR A 223 -13.07 -4.08 40.43
C TYR A 223 -14.32 -4.43 39.61
N ARG A 224 -15.11 -5.43 40.05
CA ARG A 224 -16.36 -5.82 39.37
C ARG A 224 -17.42 -4.72 39.34
N ASN A 225 -17.36 -3.77 40.27
CA ASN A 225 -18.22 -2.58 40.33
C ASN A 225 -17.59 -1.34 39.71
N HIS A 226 -16.57 -1.52 38.85
CA HIS A 226 -15.85 -0.45 38.11
C HIS A 226 -15.26 0.66 39.02
N LYS A 227 -15.10 0.40 40.34
CA LYS A 227 -14.45 1.30 41.28
C LYS A 227 -12.93 1.12 41.26
N TYR A 228 -12.33 1.41 40.09
CA TYR A 228 -10.93 1.06 39.81
C TYR A 228 -9.93 1.74 40.75
N LYS A 229 -10.18 3.00 41.13
CA LYS A 229 -9.31 3.71 42.07
C LYS A 229 -9.27 3.05 43.45
N GLU A 230 -10.44 2.81 44.04
CA GLU A 230 -10.57 2.16 45.35
C GLU A 230 -10.02 0.73 45.34
N ALA A 231 -10.25 -0.01 44.25
CA ALA A 231 -9.63 -1.32 44.03
C ALA A 231 -8.10 -1.23 44.00
N SER A 232 -7.56 -0.26 43.26
CA SER A 232 -6.11 -0.05 43.12
C SER A 232 -5.44 0.33 44.44
N ASP A 233 -6.08 1.13 45.30
CA ASP A 233 -5.56 1.53 46.59
C ASP A 233 -5.42 0.31 47.55
N ILE A 234 -6.32 -0.66 47.45
CA ILE A 234 -6.24 -1.93 48.22
C ILE A 234 -5.17 -2.84 47.58
N LEU A 235 -5.22 -3.02 46.28
CA LEU A 235 -4.31 -3.91 45.54
C LEU A 235 -2.86 -3.46 45.66
N LEU A 236 -2.58 -2.17 45.74
CA LEU A 236 -1.22 -1.66 45.90
C LEU A 236 -0.57 -2.16 47.19
N LYS A 237 -1.33 -2.18 48.28
CA LYS A 237 -0.83 -2.69 49.60
C LYS A 237 -0.50 -4.19 49.54
N LEU A 238 -1.35 -4.95 48.87
CA LEU A 238 -1.15 -6.39 48.66
C LEU A 238 0.00 -6.69 47.68
N ALA A 239 0.08 -5.94 46.58
CA ALA A 239 1.13 -6.05 45.57
C ALA A 239 2.51 -5.71 46.12
N ALA A 240 2.61 -4.69 46.97
CA ALA A 240 3.83 -4.32 47.67
C ALA A 240 4.30 -5.38 48.71
N ALA A 241 3.36 -6.21 49.16
CA ALA A 241 3.64 -7.38 50.01
C ALA A 241 3.95 -8.66 49.20
N ASN A 242 4.33 -8.51 47.93
CA ASN A 242 4.68 -9.59 46.99
C ASN A 242 3.52 -10.55 46.63
N ASN A 243 2.26 -10.11 46.74
CA ASN A 243 1.15 -10.87 46.22
C ASN A 243 1.06 -10.74 44.69
N THR A 244 1.41 -11.80 43.94
CA THR A 244 1.46 -11.85 42.50
C THR A 244 0.08 -11.65 41.87
N GLU A 245 -1.00 -12.18 42.48
CA GLU A 245 -2.36 -12.01 41.96
C GLU A 245 -2.79 -10.54 42.04
N ALA A 246 -2.46 -9.86 43.13
CA ALA A 246 -2.71 -8.43 43.27
C ALA A 246 -1.87 -7.58 42.33
N GLN A 247 -0.61 -7.96 42.08
CA GLN A 247 0.25 -7.30 41.08
C GLN A 247 -0.34 -7.39 39.68
N ASN A 248 -0.80 -8.58 39.30
CA ASN A 248 -1.40 -8.82 37.98
C ASN A 248 -2.72 -8.06 37.82
N LEU A 249 -3.60 -8.13 38.79
CA LEU A 249 -4.89 -7.42 38.75
C LEU A 249 -4.70 -5.90 38.77
N LEU A 250 -3.70 -5.38 39.49
CA LEU A 250 -3.37 -3.97 39.50
C LEU A 250 -2.84 -3.49 38.14
N CYS A 251 -1.98 -4.28 37.49
CA CYS A 251 -1.55 -4.02 36.11
C CYS A 251 -2.73 -4.10 35.14
N ASP A 252 -3.62 -5.07 35.27
CA ASP A 252 -4.81 -5.17 34.42
C ASP A 252 -5.69 -3.92 34.55
N ILE A 253 -5.98 -3.48 35.76
CA ILE A 253 -6.75 -2.26 35.99
C ILE A 253 -6.09 -1.07 35.32
N LEU A 254 -4.81 -0.79 35.63
CA LEU A 254 -4.16 0.47 35.24
C LEU A 254 -3.58 0.46 33.82
N CYS A 255 -3.32 -0.71 33.25
CA CYS A 255 -2.81 -0.81 31.88
C CYS A 255 -3.91 -1.13 30.85
N ASN A 256 -4.97 -1.78 31.25
CA ASN A 256 -6.04 -2.23 30.36
C ASN A 256 -7.36 -1.49 30.58
N LYS A 257 -7.92 -1.54 31.79
CA LYS A 257 -9.28 -1.01 32.07
C LYS A 257 -9.32 0.51 32.23
N VAL A 258 -8.28 1.13 32.81
CA VAL A 258 -8.20 2.60 32.96
C VAL A 258 -7.46 3.20 31.77
N LYS A 259 -8.16 3.98 30.96
CA LYS A 259 -7.52 4.72 29.84
C LYS A 259 -6.58 5.80 30.36
N GLY A 260 -5.57 6.20 29.57
CA GLY A 260 -4.58 7.19 29.98
C GLY A 260 -5.18 8.52 30.45
N TYR A 261 -6.23 9.00 29.77
CA TYR A 261 -6.96 10.22 30.11
C TYR A 261 -7.83 10.09 31.39
N GLN A 262 -8.05 8.89 31.90
CA GLN A 262 -8.79 8.61 33.13
C GLN A 262 -7.88 8.45 34.36
N LEU A 263 -6.56 8.52 34.17
CA LEU A 263 -5.62 8.43 35.30
C LEU A 263 -5.84 9.61 36.23
N TRP A 264 -5.97 9.29 37.53
CA TRP A 264 -6.22 10.30 38.55
C TRP A 264 -4.96 11.06 38.98
N PRO A 265 -5.08 12.32 39.45
CA PRO A 265 -3.94 13.07 39.97
C PRO A 265 -3.24 12.35 41.09
N GLY A 266 -1.89 12.44 41.15
CA GLY A 266 -1.08 11.82 42.21
C GLY A 266 -0.77 10.34 41.99
N ILE A 267 -1.18 9.74 40.82
CA ILE A 267 -0.86 8.34 40.56
C ILE A 267 0.66 8.13 40.43
N LEU A 268 1.36 9.08 39.80
CA LEU A 268 2.81 9.00 39.63
C LEU A 268 3.52 8.98 40.99
N GLU A 269 3.18 9.93 41.87
CA GLU A 269 3.73 10.04 43.24
C GLU A 269 3.42 8.81 44.07
N THR A 270 2.28 8.16 43.83
CA THR A 270 1.89 6.92 44.51
C THR A 270 2.77 5.74 44.14
N PHE A 271 3.07 5.58 42.82
CA PHE A 271 3.75 4.38 42.34
C PHE A 271 5.27 4.53 42.19
N LEU A 272 5.80 5.75 42.04
CA LEU A 272 7.23 6.02 41.85
C LEU A 272 8.12 5.42 42.93
N PRO A 273 7.80 5.54 44.25
CA PRO A 273 8.63 4.95 45.31
C PRO A 273 8.73 3.43 45.24
N TYR A 274 7.73 2.76 44.68
CA TYR A 274 7.73 1.31 44.49
C TYR A 274 8.50 0.91 43.20
N ALA A 275 8.40 1.69 42.17
CA ALA A 275 9.15 1.50 40.91
C ALA A 275 10.66 1.65 41.14
N GLU A 276 11.07 2.63 41.99
CA GLU A 276 12.47 2.84 42.38
C GLU A 276 13.02 1.68 43.24
N LYS A 277 12.16 0.91 43.91
CA LYS A 277 12.51 -0.34 44.59
C LYS A 277 12.55 -1.55 43.68
N ASN A 278 12.54 -1.34 42.35
CA ASN A 278 12.57 -2.38 41.32
C ASN A 278 11.35 -3.34 41.34
N LEU A 279 10.19 -2.87 41.76
CA LEU A 279 8.96 -3.65 41.65
C LEU A 279 8.38 -3.53 40.23
N ALA A 280 8.45 -4.58 39.44
CA ALA A 280 8.14 -4.58 38.04
C ALA A 280 6.71 -4.07 37.70
N PHE A 281 5.71 -4.42 38.51
CA PHE A 281 4.36 -3.91 38.36
C PHE A 281 4.29 -2.38 38.51
N ALA A 282 5.01 -1.82 39.48
CA ALA A 282 5.04 -0.38 39.70
C ALA A 282 5.82 0.35 38.58
N GLN A 283 6.92 -0.24 38.13
CA GLN A 283 7.67 0.27 36.97
C GLN A 283 6.78 0.31 35.71
N THR A 284 5.98 -0.73 35.47
CA THR A 284 5.00 -0.77 34.36
C THR A 284 3.98 0.34 34.47
N ILE A 285 3.42 0.58 35.66
CA ILE A 285 2.42 1.63 35.89
C ILE A 285 3.04 3.03 35.73
N VAL A 286 4.22 3.27 36.29
CA VAL A 286 4.95 4.54 36.12
C VAL A 286 5.26 4.79 34.64
N GLY A 287 5.72 3.77 33.93
CA GLY A 287 5.92 3.83 32.49
C GLY A 287 4.63 4.19 31.73
N LYS A 288 3.48 3.57 32.12
CA LYS A 288 2.16 3.87 31.53
C LYS A 288 1.74 5.32 31.75
N VAL A 289 2.01 5.89 32.93
CA VAL A 289 1.73 7.31 33.21
C VAL A 289 2.53 8.22 32.31
N TYR A 290 3.84 7.96 32.12
CA TYR A 290 4.64 8.72 31.16
C TYR A 290 4.24 8.51 29.70
N TYR A 291 3.74 7.34 29.35
CA TYR A 291 3.30 7.03 27.99
C TYR A 291 1.94 7.65 27.63
N ARG A 292 0.96 7.60 28.54
CA ARG A 292 -0.45 7.94 28.32
C ARG A 292 -0.97 9.09 29.17
N GLY A 293 -0.11 9.75 29.94
CA GLY A 293 -0.46 10.92 30.73
C GLY A 293 -0.94 12.10 29.90
N LYS A 294 -1.40 13.16 30.55
CA LYS A 294 -1.76 14.41 29.87
C LYS A 294 -0.58 14.94 29.08
N LEU A 295 -0.83 15.79 28.07
CA LEU A 295 0.18 16.26 27.12
C LEU A 295 1.47 16.78 27.81
N ASN A 296 1.32 17.57 28.89
CA ASN A 296 2.45 18.14 29.65
C ASN A 296 3.22 17.11 30.47
N GLU A 297 2.67 15.91 30.68
CA GLU A 297 3.23 14.84 31.52
C GLU A 297 3.80 13.70 30.66
N ARG A 298 3.49 13.66 29.35
CA ARG A 298 3.98 12.64 28.42
C ARG A 298 5.48 12.72 28.24
N ASN A 299 6.14 11.59 28.43
CA ASN A 299 7.57 11.44 28.15
C ASN A 299 7.84 10.01 27.70
N TYR A 300 7.92 9.81 26.40
CA TYR A 300 8.10 8.49 25.80
C TYR A 300 9.45 7.85 26.12
N GLU A 301 10.52 8.64 26.29
CA GLU A 301 11.83 8.17 26.70
C GLU A 301 11.77 7.54 28.09
N LYS A 302 11.22 8.27 29.08
CA LYS A 302 11.01 7.73 30.43
C LYS A 302 10.08 6.53 30.45
N ALA A 303 9.04 6.53 29.62
CA ALA A 303 8.13 5.40 29.49
C ALA A 303 8.87 4.16 29.01
N PHE A 304 9.68 4.30 27.96
CA PHE A 304 10.50 3.23 27.41
C PHE A 304 11.47 2.65 28.46
N ASP A 305 12.19 3.52 29.18
CA ASP A 305 13.12 3.11 30.25
C ASP A 305 12.43 2.29 31.34
N TRP A 306 11.26 2.75 31.81
CA TRP A 306 10.52 2.04 32.84
C TRP A 306 9.93 0.73 32.34
N PHE A 307 9.39 0.69 31.11
CA PHE A 307 8.90 -0.54 30.51
C PHE A 307 10.03 -1.54 30.28
N SER A 308 11.21 -1.10 29.85
CA SER A 308 12.37 -1.98 29.64
C SER A 308 12.80 -2.66 30.92
N LYS A 309 12.95 -1.91 32.02
CA LYS A 309 13.27 -2.47 33.35
C LYS A 309 12.24 -3.49 33.84
N ALA A 310 10.95 -3.18 33.63
CA ALA A 310 9.88 -4.10 34.05
C ALA A 310 9.82 -5.35 33.16
N ALA A 311 10.06 -5.20 31.84
CA ALA A 311 10.06 -6.31 30.90
C ALA A 311 11.24 -7.27 31.11
N GLU A 312 12.43 -6.76 31.43
CA GLU A 312 13.59 -7.53 31.85
C GLU A 312 13.31 -8.37 33.11
N SER A 313 12.47 -7.85 34.00
CA SER A 313 11.97 -8.58 35.16
C SER A 313 10.83 -9.56 34.87
N GLY A 314 10.47 -9.71 33.59
CA GLY A 314 9.47 -10.68 33.11
C GLY A 314 8.02 -10.18 33.15
N ASN A 315 7.75 -8.90 33.43
CA ASN A 315 6.37 -8.40 33.51
C ASN A 315 5.67 -8.42 32.15
N SER A 316 4.57 -9.18 32.02
CA SER A 316 3.86 -9.38 30.76
C SER A 316 3.23 -8.10 30.20
N TYR A 317 2.72 -7.21 31.05
CA TYR A 317 2.15 -5.94 30.61
C TYR A 317 3.21 -4.97 30.10
N ALA A 318 4.40 -4.94 30.70
CA ALA A 318 5.52 -4.15 30.20
C ALA A 318 6.03 -4.68 28.85
N GLN A 319 6.11 -6.00 28.68
CA GLN A 319 6.43 -6.62 27.39
C GLN A 319 5.41 -6.25 26.33
N TYR A 320 4.11 -6.30 26.62
CA TYR A 320 3.06 -5.84 25.74
C TYR A 320 3.25 -4.36 25.33
N LEU A 321 3.50 -3.48 26.31
CA LEU A 321 3.63 -2.04 26.07
C LEU A 321 4.90 -1.69 25.26
N LEU A 322 6.00 -2.42 25.46
CA LEU A 322 7.18 -2.32 24.59
C LEU A 322 6.87 -2.80 23.16
N GLY A 323 6.15 -3.92 23.03
CA GLY A 323 5.68 -4.38 21.72
C GLY A 323 4.92 -3.28 20.97
N ASN A 324 4.01 -2.61 21.67
CA ASN A 324 3.23 -1.48 21.12
C ASN A 324 4.12 -0.27 20.74
N MET A 325 5.18 0.03 21.53
CA MET A 325 6.13 1.09 21.18
C MET A 325 6.91 0.78 19.90
N TYR A 326 7.36 -0.46 19.73
CA TYR A 326 8.04 -0.88 18.49
C TYR A 326 7.08 -1.00 17.30
N GLU A 327 5.85 -1.45 17.50
CA GLU A 327 4.84 -1.51 16.44
C GLU A 327 4.51 -0.12 15.88
N ASN A 328 4.34 0.88 16.78
CA ASN A 328 3.98 2.24 16.39
C ASN A 328 5.19 3.15 16.11
N GLY A 329 6.41 2.67 16.31
CA GLY A 329 7.61 3.49 16.21
C GLY A 329 7.61 4.67 17.21
N THR A 330 7.04 4.48 18.42
CA THR A 330 6.95 5.51 19.44
C THR A 330 8.25 5.56 20.24
N PHE A 331 9.02 6.64 20.13
CA PHE A 331 10.36 6.85 20.68
C PHE A 331 11.45 5.95 20.05
N VAL A 332 11.10 4.81 19.54
CA VAL A 332 12.00 3.85 18.86
C VAL A 332 11.63 3.77 17.37
N GLU A 333 12.53 3.30 16.53
CA GLU A 333 12.23 2.99 15.14
C GLU A 333 11.18 1.88 15.07
N GLN A 334 10.20 2.02 14.15
CA GLN A 334 9.17 1.01 13.95
C GLN A 334 9.79 -0.31 13.52
N ASN A 335 9.46 -1.37 14.24
CA ASN A 335 9.99 -2.70 13.97
C ASN A 335 8.98 -3.78 14.37
N TYR A 336 8.28 -4.32 13.38
CA TYR A 336 7.25 -5.34 13.58
C TYR A 336 7.79 -6.67 14.11
N ASP A 337 9.00 -7.07 13.73
CA ASP A 337 9.62 -8.31 14.22
C ASP A 337 9.95 -8.22 15.71
N THR A 338 10.48 -7.08 16.12
CA THR A 338 10.75 -6.79 17.53
C THR A 338 9.44 -6.70 18.32
N ALA A 339 8.42 -6.02 17.82
CA ALA A 339 7.09 -5.94 18.42
C ALA A 339 6.50 -7.33 18.62
N LEU A 340 6.53 -8.16 17.57
CA LEU A 340 6.03 -9.54 17.61
C LEU A 340 6.77 -10.39 18.64
N SER A 341 8.08 -10.21 18.80
CA SER A 341 8.86 -10.92 19.84
C SER A 341 8.38 -10.57 21.25
N TYR A 342 8.17 -9.28 21.52
CA TYR A 342 7.63 -8.81 22.79
C TYR A 342 6.20 -9.32 23.02
N TYR A 343 5.33 -9.30 22.04
CA TYR A 343 3.97 -9.82 22.13
C TYR A 343 3.95 -11.33 22.38
N LYS A 344 4.81 -12.12 21.72
CA LYS A 344 4.94 -13.56 21.99
C LYS A 344 5.34 -13.84 23.44
N ASN A 345 6.31 -13.11 23.99
CA ASN A 345 6.74 -13.26 25.36
C ASN A 345 5.62 -12.90 26.36
N SER A 346 4.85 -11.87 26.06
CA SER A 346 3.70 -11.44 26.85
C SER A 346 2.53 -12.44 26.75
N ALA A 347 2.20 -12.89 25.54
CA ALA A 347 1.15 -13.87 25.27
C ALA A 347 1.44 -15.24 25.91
N ALA A 348 2.72 -15.66 25.98
CA ALA A 348 3.14 -16.87 26.69
C ALA A 348 2.78 -16.83 28.18
N GLN A 349 2.57 -15.65 28.74
CA GLN A 349 2.07 -15.43 30.10
C GLN A 349 0.55 -15.21 30.16
N ASN A 350 -0.17 -15.55 29.08
CA ASN A 350 -1.62 -15.43 28.95
C ASN A 350 -2.13 -13.98 29.01
N ASN A 351 -1.35 -13.01 28.56
CA ASN A 351 -1.79 -11.62 28.42
C ASN A 351 -2.72 -11.47 27.21
N ILE A 352 -4.01 -11.22 27.47
CA ILE A 352 -5.07 -11.14 26.46
C ILE A 352 -4.77 -10.02 25.44
N MET A 353 -4.28 -8.88 25.90
CA MET A 353 -3.94 -7.75 25.01
C MET A 353 -2.86 -8.13 23.99
N ALA A 354 -1.81 -8.84 24.43
CA ALA A 354 -0.76 -9.30 23.53
C ALA A 354 -1.26 -10.36 22.53
N ILE A 355 -2.16 -11.24 22.95
CA ILE A 355 -2.79 -12.22 22.06
C ILE A 355 -3.64 -11.50 21.01
N GLY A 356 -4.40 -10.49 21.40
CA GLY A 356 -5.21 -9.65 20.51
C GLY A 356 -4.34 -8.91 19.49
N GLU A 357 -3.24 -8.28 19.94
CA GLU A 357 -2.32 -7.58 19.01
C GLU A 357 -1.62 -8.55 18.05
N MET A 358 -1.27 -9.75 18.48
CA MET A 358 -0.75 -10.78 17.56
C MET A 358 -1.79 -11.17 16.50
N ALA A 359 -3.08 -11.22 16.86
CA ALA A 359 -4.16 -11.42 15.90
C ALA A 359 -4.28 -10.22 14.93
N PHE A 360 -4.13 -8.99 15.44
CA PHE A 360 -4.12 -7.78 14.62
C PHE A 360 -2.92 -7.74 13.64
N MET A 361 -1.74 -8.10 14.11
CA MET A 361 -0.56 -8.23 13.24
C MET A 361 -0.78 -9.28 12.14
N LYS A 362 -1.45 -10.41 12.47
CA LYS A 362 -1.78 -11.46 11.52
C LYS A 362 -2.86 -11.02 10.52
N ASP A 363 -3.86 -10.27 10.96
CA ASP A 363 -4.91 -9.70 10.11
C ASP A 363 -4.35 -8.76 9.03
N ASN A 364 -3.31 -8.01 9.39
CA ASN A 364 -2.70 -6.99 8.53
C ASN A 364 -1.37 -7.42 7.86
N GLY A 365 -0.83 -8.60 8.21
CA GLY A 365 0.46 -9.07 7.68
C GLY A 365 1.68 -8.33 8.26
N TYR A 366 1.58 -7.75 9.46
CA TYR A 366 2.67 -7.03 10.09
C TYR A 366 3.65 -7.99 10.80
N GLY A 367 4.89 -8.07 10.31
CA GLY A 367 5.93 -8.94 10.89
C GLY A 367 5.62 -10.45 10.80
N MET A 368 4.53 -10.83 10.14
CA MET A 368 4.13 -12.22 9.89
C MET A 368 3.23 -12.31 8.66
N PRO A 369 3.09 -13.50 8.02
CA PRO A 369 2.17 -13.67 6.91
C PRO A 369 0.72 -13.32 7.29
N MET A 370 0.05 -12.55 6.42
CA MET A 370 -1.35 -12.17 6.61
C MET A 370 -2.24 -13.42 6.59
N ASN A 371 -3.13 -13.51 7.57
CA ASN A 371 -4.15 -14.56 7.64
C ASN A 371 -5.38 -14.05 8.40
N LYS A 372 -6.30 -13.45 7.68
CA LYS A 372 -7.53 -12.83 8.22
C LYS A 372 -8.43 -13.83 8.93
N GLU A 373 -8.56 -15.05 8.39
CA GLU A 373 -9.44 -16.08 8.97
C GLU A 373 -8.94 -16.56 10.34
N GLU A 374 -7.63 -16.73 10.49
CA GLU A 374 -7.05 -17.13 11.76
C GLU A 374 -7.10 -15.99 12.78
N ALA A 375 -6.92 -14.76 12.35
CA ALA A 375 -7.10 -13.57 13.19
C ALA A 375 -8.54 -13.47 13.70
N GLU A 376 -9.53 -13.63 12.83
CA GLU A 376 -10.95 -13.64 13.21
C GLU A 376 -11.28 -14.74 14.22
N LYS A 377 -10.77 -15.96 14.03
CA LYS A 377 -10.96 -17.05 15.01
C LYS A 377 -10.41 -16.69 16.39
N ILE A 378 -9.24 -16.02 16.45
CA ILE A 378 -8.67 -15.56 17.72
C ILE A 378 -9.52 -14.46 18.34
N TYR A 379 -9.97 -13.46 17.54
CA TYR A 379 -10.87 -12.43 18.05
C TYR A 379 -12.17 -13.02 18.59
N LEU A 380 -12.78 -13.97 17.87
CA LEU A 380 -14.01 -14.64 18.31
C LEU A 380 -13.80 -15.37 19.64
N GLN A 381 -12.69 -16.11 19.76
CA GLN A 381 -12.35 -16.82 20.98
C GLN A 381 -12.13 -15.87 22.17
N LEU A 382 -11.40 -14.77 21.95
CA LEU A 382 -11.18 -13.75 23.00
C LEU A 382 -12.50 -13.06 23.40
N ALA A 383 -13.35 -12.73 22.44
CA ALA A 383 -14.63 -12.09 22.69
C ALA A 383 -15.61 -12.99 23.45
N GLU A 384 -15.70 -14.29 23.11
CA GLU A 384 -16.68 -15.20 23.68
C GLU A 384 -16.21 -15.89 24.97
N GLU A 385 -14.91 -16.29 25.05
CA GLU A 385 -14.39 -17.04 26.18
C GLU A 385 -13.78 -16.13 27.28
N ARG A 386 -13.34 -14.93 26.89
CA ARG A 386 -12.63 -14.00 27.78
C ARG A 386 -13.34 -12.68 27.99
N ASP A 387 -14.49 -12.47 27.37
CA ASP A 387 -15.24 -11.21 27.43
C ASP A 387 -14.38 -9.99 27.00
N ASP A 388 -13.48 -10.19 26.00
CA ASP A 388 -12.57 -9.13 25.56
C ASP A 388 -13.29 -8.12 24.66
N GLU A 389 -13.51 -6.93 25.19
CA GLU A 389 -14.30 -5.88 24.55
C GLU A 389 -13.62 -5.33 23.26
N TRP A 390 -12.27 -5.28 23.25
CA TRP A 390 -11.52 -4.85 22.09
C TRP A 390 -11.68 -5.82 20.92
N SER A 391 -11.61 -7.13 21.17
CA SER A 391 -11.87 -8.16 20.17
C SER A 391 -13.31 -8.10 19.63
N MET A 392 -14.31 -7.76 20.45
CA MET A 392 -15.68 -7.53 20.00
C MET A 392 -15.74 -6.38 18.98
N ILE A 393 -15.01 -5.30 19.20
CA ILE A 393 -14.93 -4.18 18.24
C ILE A 393 -14.18 -4.59 16.97
N LYS A 394 -13.11 -5.42 17.05
CA LYS A 394 -12.46 -5.96 15.85
C LYS A 394 -13.41 -6.82 15.00
N LEU A 395 -14.23 -7.64 15.64
CA LEU A 395 -15.28 -8.39 14.93
C LEU A 395 -16.32 -7.45 14.28
N ALA A 396 -16.67 -6.36 14.94
CA ALA A 396 -17.56 -5.36 14.34
C ALA A 396 -16.95 -4.70 13.08
N TYR A 397 -15.64 -4.50 13.03
CA TYR A 397 -14.96 -4.02 11.81
C TYR A 397 -14.94 -5.08 10.70
N ILE A 398 -14.72 -6.35 11.03
CA ILE A 398 -14.79 -7.44 10.05
C ILE A 398 -16.20 -7.51 9.43
N GLU A 399 -17.25 -7.36 10.24
CA GLU A 399 -18.63 -7.34 9.73
C GLU A 399 -18.93 -6.05 8.92
N MET A 400 -18.24 -4.92 9.19
CA MET A 400 -18.31 -3.72 8.36
C MET A 400 -17.76 -4.00 6.95
N ASP A 401 -16.60 -4.67 6.84
CA ASP A 401 -16.00 -5.04 5.56
C ASP A 401 -16.91 -6.00 4.77
N ARG A 402 -17.63 -6.89 5.48
CA ARG A 402 -18.62 -7.80 4.90
C ARG A 402 -19.95 -7.13 4.55
N ARG A 403 -20.11 -5.84 4.90
CA ARG A 403 -21.38 -5.08 4.78
C ARG A 403 -22.56 -5.73 5.54
N ASN A 404 -22.26 -6.38 6.66
CA ASN A 404 -23.24 -7.04 7.52
C ASN A 404 -23.58 -6.15 8.73
N SER A 405 -24.41 -5.14 8.49
CA SER A 405 -24.76 -4.11 9.49
C SER A 405 -25.43 -4.69 10.75
N GLU A 406 -26.18 -5.77 10.63
CA GLU A 406 -26.89 -6.40 11.77
C GLU A 406 -25.91 -7.05 12.74
N GLU A 407 -24.97 -7.87 12.25
CA GLU A 407 -23.97 -8.51 13.09
C GLU A 407 -22.96 -7.49 13.65
N ARG A 408 -22.60 -6.48 12.83
CA ARG A 408 -21.78 -5.36 13.29
C ARG A 408 -22.39 -4.69 14.52
N LEU A 409 -23.69 -4.35 14.45
CA LEU A 409 -24.39 -3.72 15.57
C LEU A 409 -24.46 -4.63 16.79
N LYS A 410 -24.67 -5.94 16.62
CA LYS A 410 -24.66 -6.91 17.73
C LYS A 410 -23.33 -6.95 18.48
N TRP A 411 -22.20 -6.93 17.76
CA TRP A 411 -20.88 -6.91 18.38
C TRP A 411 -20.63 -5.59 19.15
N ILE A 412 -21.01 -4.45 18.58
CA ILE A 412 -20.94 -3.14 19.26
C ILE A 412 -21.78 -3.17 20.53
N GLN A 413 -23.02 -3.73 20.48
CA GLN A 413 -23.90 -3.84 21.65
C GLN A 413 -23.32 -4.74 22.74
N LYS A 414 -22.72 -5.89 22.39
CA LYS A 414 -22.02 -6.74 23.34
C LYS A 414 -20.89 -6.00 24.07
N ALA A 415 -20.11 -5.20 23.35
CA ALA A 415 -19.05 -4.37 23.95
C ALA A 415 -19.62 -3.27 24.86
N LEU A 416 -20.78 -2.70 24.53
CA LEU A 416 -21.51 -1.74 25.36
C LEU A 416 -22.05 -2.39 26.65
N GLU A 417 -22.56 -3.63 26.60
CA GLU A 417 -22.99 -4.39 27.78
C GLU A 417 -21.84 -4.63 28.77
N LYS A 418 -20.60 -4.62 28.30
CA LYS A 418 -19.39 -4.68 29.11
C LYS A 418 -18.88 -3.29 29.56
N GLU A 419 -19.65 -2.24 29.32
CA GLU A 419 -19.32 -0.84 29.62
C GLU A 419 -18.01 -0.36 28.95
N TYR A 420 -17.69 -0.92 27.76
CA TYR A 420 -16.50 -0.52 27.01
C TYR A 420 -16.70 0.87 26.41
N ILE A 421 -15.92 1.83 26.87
CA ILE A 421 -16.13 3.26 26.56
C ILE A 421 -16.00 3.53 25.06
N ASP A 422 -15.02 2.88 24.40
CA ASP A 422 -14.80 3.09 22.96
C ASP A 422 -15.98 2.57 22.11
N ALA A 423 -16.79 1.63 22.64
CA ALA A 423 -17.97 1.15 21.94
C ALA A 423 -19.07 2.22 21.75
N TYR A 424 -19.12 3.24 22.61
CA TYR A 424 -20.02 4.39 22.38
C TYR A 424 -19.58 5.21 21.17
N PHE A 425 -18.28 5.38 20.95
CA PHE A 425 -17.75 6.00 19.74
C PHE A 425 -18.10 5.16 18.52
N GLU A 426 -17.86 3.86 18.57
CA GLU A 426 -18.18 2.92 17.46
C GLU A 426 -19.68 2.89 17.13
N LEU A 427 -20.54 2.99 18.13
CA LEU A 427 -21.97 3.11 17.93
C LEU A 427 -22.34 4.44 17.23
N GLY A 428 -21.68 5.53 17.62
CA GLY A 428 -21.83 6.83 16.97
C GLY A 428 -21.40 6.78 15.50
N PHE A 429 -20.24 6.17 15.23
CA PHE A 429 -19.73 5.96 13.89
C PHE A 429 -20.66 5.07 13.05
N PHE A 430 -21.20 4.00 13.64
CA PHE A 430 -22.19 3.14 13.00
C PHE A 430 -23.42 3.93 12.54
N TYR A 431 -24.06 4.68 13.45
CA TYR A 431 -25.24 5.48 13.10
C TYR A 431 -24.98 6.64 12.15
N GLN A 432 -23.74 7.12 12.08
CA GLN A 432 -23.37 8.21 11.17
C GLN A 432 -23.18 7.74 9.73
N PHE A 433 -22.56 6.55 9.53
CA PHE A 433 -22.06 6.12 8.22
C PHE A 433 -22.71 4.86 7.65
N ASP A 434 -23.40 4.04 8.46
CA ASP A 434 -24.04 2.83 7.95
C ASP A 434 -25.31 3.17 7.19
N GLU A 435 -25.35 2.85 5.90
CA GLU A 435 -26.45 3.25 4.99
C GLU A 435 -27.82 2.71 5.44
N ALA A 436 -27.86 1.51 6.06
CA ALA A 436 -29.11 0.87 6.49
C ALA A 436 -29.65 1.43 7.81
N TYR A 437 -28.78 1.97 8.65
CA TYR A 437 -29.11 2.41 10.02
C TYR A 437 -28.79 3.88 10.28
N LYS A 438 -28.47 4.66 9.23
CA LYS A 438 -28.06 6.06 9.35
C LYS A 438 -29.06 6.89 10.14
N ASP A 439 -28.60 7.44 11.26
CA ASP A 439 -29.39 8.24 12.19
C ASP A 439 -28.46 9.24 12.90
N LEU A 440 -28.45 10.47 12.44
CA LEU A 440 -27.52 11.49 12.93
C LEU A 440 -27.79 11.86 14.40
N GLU A 441 -29.05 11.78 14.86
CA GLU A 441 -29.40 12.07 16.26
C GLU A 441 -28.84 10.99 17.19
N LYS A 442 -28.99 9.71 16.81
CA LYS A 442 -28.38 8.61 17.57
C LYS A 442 -26.86 8.63 17.52
N ALA A 443 -26.28 9.01 16.38
CA ALA A 443 -24.84 9.21 16.27
C ALA A 443 -24.35 10.28 17.26
N GLN A 444 -25.01 11.45 17.28
CA GLN A 444 -24.70 12.55 18.18
C GLN A 444 -24.84 12.13 19.66
N GLN A 445 -25.92 11.42 20.03
CA GLN A 445 -26.12 10.91 21.38
C GLN A 445 -25.01 9.94 21.80
N SER A 446 -24.64 9.03 20.92
CA SER A 446 -23.59 8.03 21.18
C SER A 446 -22.23 8.69 21.36
N TYR A 447 -21.84 9.60 20.48
CA TYR A 447 -20.61 10.38 20.62
C TYR A 447 -20.63 11.25 21.88
N TYR A 448 -21.78 11.83 22.23
CA TYR A 448 -21.90 12.58 23.48
C TYR A 448 -21.67 11.71 24.71
N GLN A 449 -22.17 10.47 24.75
CA GLN A 449 -21.89 9.54 25.83
C GLN A 449 -20.41 9.19 25.90
N ALA A 450 -19.77 8.88 24.76
CA ALA A 450 -18.32 8.66 24.71
C ALA A 450 -17.54 9.87 25.25
N ALA A 451 -17.91 11.08 24.80
CA ALA A 451 -17.28 12.33 25.22
C ALA A 451 -17.44 12.63 26.73
N GLN A 452 -18.62 12.36 27.30
CA GLN A 452 -18.87 12.51 28.75
C GLN A 452 -18.00 11.56 29.58
N LEU A 453 -17.73 10.37 29.06
CA LEU A 453 -16.83 9.40 29.68
C LEU A 453 -15.35 9.71 29.44
N GLY A 454 -15.05 10.85 28.78
CA GLY A 454 -13.70 11.34 28.54
C GLY A 454 -13.01 10.73 27.32
N ASN A 455 -13.75 10.06 26.41
CA ASN A 455 -13.16 9.50 25.20
C ASN A 455 -12.87 10.60 24.16
N PRO A 456 -11.60 10.80 23.73
CA PRO A 456 -11.25 11.85 22.79
C PRO A 456 -11.88 11.64 21.41
N ASP A 457 -12.00 10.39 20.93
CA ASP A 457 -12.61 10.08 19.64
C ASP A 457 -14.10 10.45 19.62
N GLY A 458 -14.81 10.18 20.75
CA GLY A 458 -16.18 10.63 20.95
C GLY A 458 -16.31 12.16 20.96
N MET A 459 -15.36 12.88 21.58
CA MET A 459 -15.30 14.34 21.53
C MET A 459 -15.10 14.84 20.10
N ASN A 460 -14.19 14.23 19.36
CA ASN A 460 -13.89 14.56 17.96
C ASN A 460 -15.07 14.25 17.04
N GLY A 461 -15.71 13.10 17.19
CA GLY A 461 -16.90 12.72 16.43
C GLY A 461 -18.06 13.72 16.64
N LEU A 462 -18.30 14.09 17.90
CA LEU A 462 -19.30 15.08 18.25
C LEU A 462 -18.94 16.48 17.71
N ALA A 463 -17.67 16.89 17.83
CA ALA A 463 -17.17 18.15 17.30
C ALA A 463 -17.31 18.24 15.79
N LEU A 464 -17.03 17.14 15.05
CA LEU A 464 -17.22 17.10 13.59
C LEU A 464 -18.68 17.25 13.18
N ILE A 465 -19.63 16.67 13.93
CA ILE A 465 -21.06 16.89 13.67
C ILE A 465 -21.39 18.38 13.78
N TYR A 466 -20.94 19.04 14.84
CA TYR A 466 -21.17 20.49 15.02
C TYR A 466 -20.43 21.33 13.98
N TYR A 467 -19.20 21.00 13.64
CA TYR A 467 -18.37 21.69 12.63
C TYR A 467 -19.01 21.69 11.24
N ASN A 468 -19.72 20.63 10.90
CA ASN A 468 -20.44 20.53 9.62
C ASN A 468 -21.84 21.14 9.65
N MET A 469 -22.28 21.76 10.77
CA MET A 469 -23.53 22.49 10.82
C MET A 469 -23.33 23.91 10.23
N PRO A 470 -24.28 24.40 9.42
CA PRO A 470 -24.09 25.66 8.69
C PRO A 470 -24.41 26.94 9.55
N ASP A 471 -24.15 26.87 10.85
CA ASP A 471 -24.40 28.01 11.74
C ASP A 471 -23.26 28.25 12.75
N TYR A 472 -23.13 29.51 13.20
CA TYR A 472 -22.14 29.95 14.18
C TYR A 472 -22.25 29.20 15.53
N LYS A 473 -23.42 28.71 15.90
CA LYS A 473 -23.58 27.92 17.14
C LYS A 473 -22.95 26.56 17.03
N GLY A 474 -22.94 25.99 15.82
CA GLY A 474 -22.19 24.76 15.52
C GLY A 474 -20.70 24.97 15.73
N ASP A 475 -20.15 26.09 15.23
CA ASP A 475 -18.72 26.42 15.37
C ASP A 475 -18.27 26.55 16.83
N GLU A 476 -19.06 27.23 17.68
CA GLU A 476 -18.76 27.35 19.13
C GLU A 476 -18.74 25.98 19.83
N GLN A 477 -19.68 25.09 19.49
CA GLN A 477 -19.74 23.77 20.09
C GLN A 477 -18.57 22.89 19.60
N ALA A 478 -18.27 22.94 18.30
CA ALA A 478 -17.12 22.26 17.73
C ALA A 478 -15.82 22.71 18.41
N PHE A 479 -15.62 24.03 18.52
CA PHE A 479 -14.45 24.58 19.21
C PHE A 479 -14.31 24.07 20.65
N ARG A 480 -15.40 24.04 21.42
CA ARG A 480 -15.37 23.54 22.80
C ARG A 480 -14.97 22.06 22.90
N TRP A 481 -15.48 21.22 21.98
CA TRP A 481 -15.19 19.80 22.02
C TRP A 481 -13.79 19.48 21.48
N PHE A 482 -13.34 20.12 20.40
CA PHE A 482 -11.96 19.99 19.95
C PHE A 482 -10.96 20.51 20.99
N SER A 483 -11.28 21.61 21.71
CA SER A 483 -10.44 22.08 22.83
C SER A 483 -10.30 21.03 23.92
N LYS A 484 -11.40 20.37 24.32
CA LYS A 484 -11.34 19.31 25.32
C LYS A 484 -10.54 18.10 24.87
N SER A 485 -10.67 17.70 23.61
CA SER A 485 -9.89 16.62 23.02
C SER A 485 -8.40 16.99 22.96
N ALA A 486 -8.09 18.20 22.51
CA ALA A 486 -6.73 18.74 22.49
C ALA A 486 -6.09 18.84 23.89
N ASP A 487 -6.85 19.22 24.92
CA ASP A 487 -6.38 19.25 26.32
C ASP A 487 -5.96 17.86 26.83
N LEU A 488 -6.58 16.81 26.30
CA LEU A 488 -6.17 15.43 26.54
C LEU A 488 -4.95 15.01 25.70
N GLY A 489 -4.47 15.93 24.83
CA GLY A 489 -3.33 15.71 23.95
C GLY A 489 -3.65 14.79 22.77
N ASP A 490 -4.90 14.77 22.33
CA ASP A 490 -5.28 14.03 21.15
C ASP A 490 -4.86 14.77 19.87
N SER A 491 -4.18 14.06 18.96
CA SER A 491 -3.60 14.67 17.76
C SER A 491 -4.62 15.18 16.77
N PHE A 492 -5.78 14.50 16.66
CA PHE A 492 -6.89 14.93 15.81
C PHE A 492 -7.55 16.21 16.37
N GLY A 493 -7.83 16.21 17.70
CA GLY A 493 -8.36 17.39 18.40
C GLY A 493 -7.44 18.59 18.28
N LEU A 494 -6.12 18.41 18.44
CA LEU A 494 -5.11 19.45 18.25
C LEU A 494 -5.14 20.02 16.83
N TYR A 495 -5.22 19.17 15.81
CA TYR A 495 -5.27 19.58 14.41
C TYR A 495 -6.51 20.40 14.09
N TYR A 496 -7.70 19.92 14.45
CA TYR A 496 -8.94 20.64 14.17
C TYR A 496 -9.10 21.91 15.01
N LEU A 497 -8.59 21.92 16.23
CA LEU A 497 -8.51 23.15 17.03
C LEU A 497 -7.61 24.20 16.35
N ALA A 498 -6.49 23.76 15.74
CA ALA A 498 -5.63 24.62 14.93
C ALA A 498 -6.38 25.19 13.73
N VAL A 499 -7.13 24.36 12.98
CA VAL A 499 -7.97 24.78 11.86
C VAL A 499 -8.99 25.85 12.31
N MET A 500 -9.57 25.69 13.49
CA MET A 500 -10.54 26.67 14.02
C MET A 500 -9.89 28.00 14.38
N TYR A 501 -8.67 28.01 14.96
CA TYR A 501 -7.91 29.25 15.20
C TYR A 501 -7.42 29.90 13.91
N GLU A 502 -7.04 29.12 12.90
CA GLU A 502 -6.63 29.63 11.58
C GLU A 502 -7.75 30.39 10.88
N ASN A 503 -8.97 29.87 10.92
CA ASN A 503 -10.11 30.38 10.18
C ASN A 503 -11.08 31.24 11.03
N GLY A 504 -10.90 31.28 12.34
CA GLY A 504 -11.80 32.04 13.25
C GLY A 504 -13.14 31.34 13.48
N PHE A 505 -13.24 30.03 13.34
CA PHE A 505 -14.48 29.27 13.58
C PHE A 505 -14.71 29.09 15.09
N GLY A 506 -15.78 29.63 15.62
CA GLY A 506 -16.13 29.61 17.04
C GLY A 506 -15.14 30.34 17.98
N THR A 507 -14.14 31.01 17.43
CA THR A 507 -13.12 31.79 18.14
C THR A 507 -12.61 32.93 17.26
N ASN A 508 -11.71 33.78 17.79
CA ASN A 508 -10.98 34.74 16.97
C ASN A 508 -9.84 34.09 16.21
N ILE A 509 -9.51 34.61 15.02
CA ILE A 509 -8.36 34.19 14.26
C ILE A 509 -7.08 34.39 15.08
N ASP A 510 -6.28 33.34 15.23
CA ASP A 510 -4.97 33.37 15.88
C ASP A 510 -4.01 32.41 15.13
N LYS A 511 -3.36 32.94 14.09
CA LYS A 511 -2.45 32.15 13.23
C LYS A 511 -1.23 31.59 14.00
N GLN A 512 -0.73 32.30 15.02
CA GLN A 512 0.38 31.80 15.82
C GLN A 512 -0.03 30.59 16.65
N LYS A 513 -1.18 30.66 17.29
CA LYS A 513 -1.70 29.54 18.08
C LYS A 513 -2.09 28.37 17.20
N ALA A 514 -2.63 28.62 16.00
CA ALA A 514 -2.88 27.57 15.01
C ALA A 514 -1.59 26.84 14.64
N TRP A 515 -0.53 27.59 14.35
CA TRP A 515 0.78 27.04 14.04
C TRP A 515 1.33 26.14 15.16
N ASP A 516 1.31 26.63 16.42
CA ASP A 516 1.80 25.88 17.57
C ASP A 516 1.01 24.58 17.80
N LEU A 517 -0.30 24.61 17.56
CA LEU A 517 -1.18 23.44 17.65
C LEU A 517 -0.93 22.45 16.50
N TYR A 518 -0.70 22.91 15.27
CA TYR A 518 -0.29 22.04 14.16
C TYR A 518 1.03 21.34 14.47
N LEU A 519 2.02 22.05 15.01
CA LEU A 519 3.28 21.43 15.46
C LEU A 519 3.05 20.39 16.55
N ALA A 520 2.24 20.69 17.57
CA ALA A 520 1.92 19.75 18.64
C ALA A 520 1.20 18.50 18.13
N SER A 521 0.34 18.63 17.12
CA SER A 521 -0.29 17.51 16.45
C SER A 521 0.72 16.69 15.62
N ALA A 522 1.61 17.36 14.88
CA ALA A 522 2.67 16.75 14.09
C ALA A 522 3.69 16.00 14.96
N ASP A 523 4.02 16.51 16.15
CA ASP A 523 4.88 15.83 17.13
C ASP A 523 4.31 14.46 17.57
N GLN A 524 2.99 14.32 17.49
CA GLN A 524 2.31 13.04 17.69
C GLN A 524 2.16 12.22 16.39
N LYS A 525 2.88 12.60 15.34
CA LYS A 525 2.95 11.92 14.06
C LYS A 525 1.61 11.89 13.32
N PHE A 526 0.72 12.88 13.52
CA PHE A 526 -0.51 13.00 12.77
C PHE A 526 -0.24 13.51 11.35
N SER A 527 -0.51 12.66 10.35
CA SER A 527 -0.17 12.94 8.95
C SER A 527 -0.77 14.23 8.39
N PRO A 528 -2.08 14.53 8.61
CA PRO A 528 -2.66 15.77 8.11
C PRO A 528 -1.97 17.02 8.65
N ALA A 529 -1.43 16.97 9.89
CA ALA A 529 -0.71 18.09 10.48
C ALA A 529 0.61 18.36 9.77
N TYR A 530 1.38 17.31 9.44
CA TYR A 530 2.62 17.47 8.64
C TYR A 530 2.32 18.08 7.28
N ARG A 531 1.29 17.59 6.59
CA ARG A 531 0.89 18.10 5.28
C ARG A 531 0.44 19.55 5.36
N LYS A 532 -0.36 19.93 6.36
CA LYS A 532 -0.80 21.31 6.57
C LYS A 532 0.36 22.27 6.88
N ILE A 533 1.33 21.84 7.71
CA ILE A 533 2.56 22.59 7.97
C ILE A 533 3.33 22.83 6.66
N ALA A 534 3.48 21.80 5.81
CA ALA A 534 4.14 21.93 4.52
C ALA A 534 3.44 22.96 3.62
N GLN A 535 2.11 22.92 3.54
CA GLN A 535 1.31 23.88 2.78
C GLN A 535 1.49 25.33 3.28
N LEU A 536 1.44 25.54 4.59
CA LEU A 536 1.67 26.87 5.18
C LEU A 536 3.08 27.40 4.90
N ILE A 537 4.08 26.51 4.84
CA ILE A 537 5.46 26.90 4.45
C ILE A 537 5.49 27.31 2.97
N GLU A 538 4.86 26.52 2.09
CA GLU A 538 4.79 26.78 0.64
C GLU A 538 4.05 28.11 0.35
N GLU A 539 2.98 28.40 1.08
CA GLU A 539 2.19 29.62 1.00
C GLU A 539 2.88 30.85 1.61
N GLY A 540 4.01 30.64 2.31
CA GLY A 540 4.75 31.71 3.01
C GLY A 540 4.09 32.23 4.29
N GLU A 541 3.13 31.48 4.85
CA GLU A 541 2.42 31.81 6.10
C GLU A 541 3.10 31.25 7.36
N ALA A 542 4.12 30.40 7.19
CA ALA A 542 4.90 29.82 8.27
C ALA A 542 5.95 30.80 8.80
N PRO A 543 6.42 30.63 10.08
CA PRO A 543 7.56 31.38 10.60
C PRO A 543 8.81 31.22 9.71
N ALA A 544 9.59 32.29 9.55
CA ALA A 544 10.76 32.34 8.64
C ALA A 544 11.81 31.23 8.87
N SER A 545 11.88 30.66 10.09
CA SER A 545 12.77 29.53 10.41
C SER A 545 12.38 28.23 9.70
N PHE A 546 11.21 28.14 9.09
CA PHE A 546 10.71 26.97 8.38
C PHE A 546 10.76 27.11 6.86
N THR A 547 11.08 28.30 6.33
CA THR A 547 11.16 28.54 4.87
C THR A 547 12.07 27.53 4.18
N GLY A 548 11.60 26.93 3.07
CA GLY A 548 12.33 25.94 2.27
C GLY A 548 12.33 24.53 2.87
N ARG A 549 11.50 24.26 3.88
CA ARG A 549 11.37 22.94 4.51
C ARG A 549 10.05 22.23 4.17
N GLU A 550 9.28 22.76 3.24
CA GLU A 550 7.99 22.20 2.83
C GLU A 550 8.09 20.73 2.40
N LEU A 551 9.07 20.40 1.57
CA LEU A 551 9.27 19.03 1.12
C LEU A 551 9.61 18.06 2.27
N GLU A 552 10.35 18.50 3.30
CA GLU A 552 10.64 17.68 4.49
C GLU A 552 9.36 17.26 5.19
N TYR A 553 8.40 18.19 5.32
CA TYR A 553 7.13 17.92 5.99
C TYR A 553 6.17 17.11 5.12
N TYR A 554 6.14 17.32 3.79
CA TYR A 554 5.42 16.44 2.87
C TYR A 554 5.95 15.00 2.94
N ILE A 555 7.27 14.80 2.98
CA ILE A 555 7.88 13.47 3.13
C ILE A 555 7.45 12.83 4.46
N LYS A 556 7.47 13.56 5.57
CA LYS A 556 7.01 13.02 6.88
C LYS A 556 5.55 12.57 6.87
N ALA A 557 4.69 13.25 6.13
CA ALA A 557 3.30 12.84 5.93
C ALA A 557 3.23 11.61 5.01
N ALA A 558 3.94 11.63 3.88
CA ALA A 558 3.97 10.56 2.90
C ALA A 558 4.53 9.23 3.46
N GLU A 559 5.53 9.30 4.36
CA GLU A 559 6.05 8.15 5.11
C GLU A 559 4.99 7.43 5.96
N ARG A 560 3.85 8.07 6.19
CA ARG A 560 2.69 7.50 6.90
C ARG A 560 1.58 7.03 5.98
N ASN A 561 1.92 6.80 4.70
CA ASN A 561 0.99 6.38 3.68
C ASN A 561 -0.15 7.38 3.40
N ASP A 562 0.09 8.66 3.68
CA ASP A 562 -0.80 9.73 3.26
C ASP A 562 -0.68 9.90 1.74
N ILE A 563 -1.72 9.49 1.03
CA ILE A 563 -1.73 9.47 -0.44
C ILE A 563 -1.61 10.89 -1.01
N ASP A 564 -2.27 11.85 -0.40
CA ASP A 564 -2.20 13.24 -0.85
C ASP A 564 -0.80 13.81 -0.66
N ALA A 565 -0.17 13.50 0.48
CA ALA A 565 1.23 13.89 0.71
C ALA A 565 2.20 13.18 -0.26
N ILE A 566 1.94 11.92 -0.62
CA ILE A 566 2.71 11.23 -1.66
C ILE A 566 2.59 11.99 -3.00
N HIS A 567 1.40 12.45 -3.37
CA HIS A 567 1.22 13.28 -4.57
C HIS A 567 1.95 14.62 -4.47
N ASP A 568 1.93 15.27 -3.30
CA ASP A 568 2.69 16.51 -3.08
C ASP A 568 4.19 16.27 -3.23
N VAL A 569 4.75 15.20 -2.66
CA VAL A 569 6.16 14.83 -2.83
C VAL A 569 6.49 14.54 -4.30
N ILE A 570 5.64 13.79 -5.01
CA ILE A 570 5.81 13.51 -6.43
C ILE A 570 5.85 14.83 -7.22
N ARG A 571 4.94 15.76 -6.97
CA ARG A 571 4.89 17.08 -7.60
C ARG A 571 6.19 17.87 -7.42
N PHE A 572 6.75 17.86 -6.22
CA PHE A 572 8.03 18.52 -5.94
C PHE A 572 9.23 17.88 -6.66
N LEU A 573 9.24 16.54 -6.75
CA LEU A 573 10.35 15.79 -7.33
C LEU A 573 10.30 15.70 -8.86
N GLU A 574 9.14 15.94 -9.47
CA GLU A 574 8.88 15.66 -10.89
C GLU A 574 9.80 16.46 -11.83
N ASN A 575 10.12 17.70 -11.45
CA ASN A 575 10.94 18.60 -12.25
C ASN A 575 12.42 18.60 -11.80
N ASP A 576 12.83 17.72 -10.90
CA ASP A 576 14.23 17.61 -10.43
C ASP A 576 14.92 16.39 -11.07
N PRO A 577 15.79 16.60 -12.08
CA PRO A 577 16.48 15.51 -12.78
C PRO A 577 17.39 14.68 -11.86
N ASP A 578 17.94 15.29 -10.79
CA ASP A 578 18.89 14.63 -9.90
C ASP A 578 18.19 13.68 -8.90
N ARG A 579 16.89 13.86 -8.69
CA ARG A 579 16.09 13.10 -7.71
C ARG A 579 15.11 12.09 -8.33
N GLN A 580 15.31 11.71 -9.59
CA GLN A 580 14.41 10.79 -10.29
C GLN A 580 14.30 9.40 -9.63
N LYS A 581 15.34 8.91 -8.95
CA LYS A 581 15.28 7.65 -8.20
C LYS A 581 14.36 7.74 -6.98
N GLU A 582 14.34 8.88 -6.33
CA GLU A 582 13.48 9.14 -5.20
C GLU A 582 12.02 9.27 -5.66
N LEU A 583 11.78 10.01 -6.75
CA LEU A 583 10.49 10.07 -7.42
C LEU A 583 9.94 8.66 -7.73
N PHE A 584 10.78 7.80 -8.30
CA PHE A 584 10.41 6.41 -8.60
C PHE A 584 9.99 5.66 -7.33
N SER A 585 10.73 5.79 -6.23
CA SER A 585 10.42 5.16 -4.95
C SER A 585 9.06 5.59 -4.39
N TRP A 586 8.74 6.89 -4.47
CA TRP A 586 7.46 7.41 -4.01
C TRP A 586 6.29 6.97 -4.89
N CYS A 587 6.48 6.95 -6.22
CA CYS A 587 5.48 6.39 -7.13
C CYS A 587 5.23 4.90 -6.85
N GLN A 588 6.28 4.13 -6.56
CA GLN A 588 6.16 2.72 -6.18
C GLN A 588 5.39 2.55 -4.87
N ARG A 589 5.65 3.39 -3.87
CA ARG A 589 4.91 3.36 -2.60
C ARG A 589 3.44 3.70 -2.79
N GLY A 590 3.11 4.75 -3.56
CA GLY A 590 1.71 5.08 -3.89
C GLY A 590 1.01 3.97 -4.69
N ALA A 591 1.74 3.27 -5.57
CA ALA A 591 1.23 2.12 -6.30
C ALA A 591 0.95 0.91 -5.40
N GLN A 592 1.77 0.66 -4.37
CA GLN A 592 1.53 -0.36 -3.34
C GLN A 592 0.26 -0.07 -2.53
N LEU A 593 -0.06 1.21 -2.33
CA LEU A 593 -1.32 1.66 -1.71
C LEU A 593 -2.51 1.62 -2.70
N ASN A 594 -2.33 1.01 -3.86
CA ASN A 594 -3.34 0.85 -4.91
C ASN A 594 -3.91 2.18 -5.42
N ASN A 595 -3.09 3.25 -5.46
CA ASN A 595 -3.51 4.54 -6.01
C ASN A 595 -3.30 4.59 -7.53
N GLY A 596 -4.39 4.76 -8.30
CA GLY A 596 -4.39 4.71 -9.76
C GLY A 596 -3.47 5.75 -10.42
N LYS A 597 -3.42 6.99 -9.90
CA LYS A 597 -2.53 8.05 -10.40
C LYS A 597 -1.06 7.70 -10.18
N CYS A 598 -0.71 7.19 -8.99
CA CYS A 598 0.66 6.74 -8.71
C CYS A 598 1.06 5.54 -9.56
N ILE A 599 0.12 4.59 -9.80
CA ILE A 599 0.34 3.44 -10.68
C ILE A 599 0.61 3.91 -12.11
N CYS A 600 -0.20 4.84 -12.63
CA CYS A 600 0.00 5.40 -13.97
C CYS A 600 1.36 6.12 -14.08
N LYS A 601 1.70 6.94 -13.08
CA LYS A 601 2.99 7.63 -13.02
C LYS A 601 4.17 6.66 -12.95
N LEU A 602 4.06 5.60 -12.15
CA LEU A 602 5.06 4.53 -12.11
C LEU A 602 5.23 3.86 -13.49
N GLY A 603 4.12 3.64 -14.21
CA GLY A 603 4.14 3.16 -15.59
C GLY A 603 4.92 4.10 -16.50
N LYS A 604 4.70 5.43 -16.41
CA LYS A 604 5.44 6.45 -17.17
C LYS A 604 6.94 6.42 -16.86
N LEU A 605 7.33 6.26 -15.58
CA LEU A 605 8.73 6.17 -15.19
C LEU A 605 9.42 4.92 -15.78
N TYR A 606 8.73 3.77 -15.82
CA TYR A 606 9.22 2.58 -16.51
C TYR A 606 9.28 2.77 -18.03
N PHE A 607 8.30 3.45 -18.61
CA PHE A 607 8.20 3.66 -20.07
C PHE A 607 9.36 4.49 -20.65
N TYR A 608 9.82 5.49 -19.88
CA TYR A 608 10.92 6.37 -20.28
C TYR A 608 12.26 6.04 -19.60
N GLY A 609 12.29 5.11 -18.65
CA GLY A 609 13.50 4.80 -17.89
C GLY A 609 13.93 5.92 -16.93
N MET A 610 12.97 6.67 -16.36
CA MET A 610 13.24 7.78 -15.45
C MET A 610 13.40 7.27 -14.01
N GLY A 611 14.56 7.45 -13.41
CA GLY A 611 14.88 6.96 -12.07
C GLY A 611 15.00 5.44 -11.94
N THR A 612 14.78 4.70 -13.02
CA THR A 612 14.88 3.25 -13.14
C THR A 612 15.34 2.87 -14.53
N GLU A 613 15.68 1.61 -14.77
CA GLU A 613 15.86 1.12 -16.15
C GLU A 613 14.52 1.11 -16.89
N MET A 614 14.54 1.39 -18.18
CA MET A 614 13.36 1.33 -19.03
C MET A 614 12.79 -0.10 -19.07
N ASP A 615 11.47 -0.25 -18.84
CA ASP A 615 10.77 -1.53 -18.79
C ASP A 615 9.38 -1.40 -19.37
N GLU A 616 9.31 -1.70 -20.65
CA GLU A 616 8.07 -1.55 -21.41
C GLU A 616 6.96 -2.48 -20.90
N PHE A 617 7.31 -3.69 -20.43
CA PHE A 617 6.33 -4.65 -19.94
C PHE A 617 5.77 -4.23 -18.58
N LYS A 618 6.62 -3.75 -17.66
CA LYS A 618 6.13 -3.20 -16.39
C LYS A 618 5.33 -1.94 -16.62
N ALA A 619 5.74 -1.10 -17.57
CA ALA A 619 4.96 0.08 -17.95
C ALA A 619 3.55 -0.32 -18.40
N MET A 620 3.44 -1.29 -19.33
CA MET A 620 2.16 -1.81 -19.82
C MET A 620 1.28 -2.37 -18.68
N ASN A 621 1.86 -3.13 -17.77
CA ASN A 621 1.11 -3.67 -16.63
C ASN A 621 0.59 -2.56 -15.71
N CYS A 622 1.41 -1.53 -15.45
CA CYS A 622 0.97 -0.37 -14.70
C CYS A 622 -0.17 0.38 -15.42
N PHE A 623 -0.05 0.61 -16.74
CA PHE A 623 -1.09 1.30 -17.50
C PHE A 623 -2.39 0.49 -17.57
N ARG A 624 -2.34 -0.83 -17.77
CA ARG A 624 -3.53 -1.69 -17.73
C ARG A 624 -4.19 -1.70 -16.35
N LYS A 625 -3.40 -1.72 -15.29
CA LYS A 625 -3.95 -1.63 -13.93
C LYS A 625 -4.59 -0.26 -13.68
N ALA A 626 -3.97 0.84 -14.13
CA ALA A 626 -4.52 2.18 -14.05
C ALA A 626 -5.77 2.36 -14.94
N GLU A 627 -5.82 1.67 -16.10
CA GLU A 627 -7.01 1.59 -16.95
C GLU A 627 -8.22 1.03 -16.20
N THR A 628 -8.05 -0.06 -15.41
CA THR A 628 -9.14 -0.62 -14.60
C THR A 628 -9.65 0.34 -13.51
N MET A 629 -8.89 1.38 -13.22
CA MET A 629 -9.23 2.45 -12.29
C MET A 629 -9.69 3.73 -12.99
N GLU A 630 -9.95 3.63 -14.30
CA GLU A 630 -10.43 4.73 -15.14
C GLU A 630 -9.55 6.00 -15.13
N ILE A 631 -8.22 5.82 -15.03
CA ILE A 631 -7.25 6.92 -15.07
C ILE A 631 -7.06 7.39 -16.53
N PRO A 632 -7.44 8.63 -16.89
CA PRO A 632 -7.39 9.11 -18.26
C PRO A 632 -5.99 9.09 -18.90
N GLU A 633 -4.97 9.45 -18.11
CA GLU A 633 -3.56 9.41 -18.56
C GLU A 633 -3.11 7.99 -18.94
N ALA A 634 -3.67 6.95 -18.30
CA ALA A 634 -3.33 5.56 -18.61
C ALA A 634 -3.79 5.17 -20.03
N TYR A 635 -4.98 5.61 -20.47
CA TYR A 635 -5.43 5.39 -21.83
C TYR A 635 -4.47 6.02 -22.85
N TYR A 636 -4.00 7.24 -22.58
CA TYR A 636 -3.04 7.91 -23.45
C TYR A 636 -1.74 7.10 -23.59
N PHE A 637 -1.15 6.64 -22.49
CA PHE A 637 0.08 5.84 -22.52
C PHE A 637 -0.12 4.46 -23.14
N LEU A 638 -1.29 3.84 -22.99
CA LEU A 638 -1.64 2.62 -23.73
C LEU A 638 -1.68 2.91 -25.23
N GLY A 639 -2.27 4.03 -25.64
CA GLY A 639 -2.25 4.49 -27.02
C GLY A 639 -0.84 4.64 -27.59
N LEU A 640 0.05 5.33 -26.84
CA LEU A 640 1.47 5.47 -27.20
C LEU A 640 2.18 4.12 -27.31
N ALA A 641 1.95 3.22 -26.36
CA ALA A 641 2.56 1.90 -26.33
C ALA A 641 2.18 1.09 -27.59
N TYR A 642 0.92 1.12 -28.01
CA TYR A 642 0.47 0.48 -29.25
C TYR A 642 0.99 1.19 -30.51
N TYR A 643 1.17 2.51 -30.46
CA TYR A 643 1.71 3.27 -31.58
C TYR A 643 3.21 2.99 -31.78
N GLU A 644 4.00 3.06 -30.73
CA GLU A 644 5.46 2.90 -30.75
C GLU A 644 5.93 1.43 -30.69
N ALA A 645 5.01 0.46 -30.57
CA ALA A 645 5.29 -0.96 -30.31
C ALA A 645 6.09 -1.22 -29.03
N LYS A 646 5.90 -0.41 -28.00
CA LYS A 646 6.54 -0.58 -26.70
C LYS A 646 5.73 -1.50 -25.78
N GLY A 647 6.32 -2.63 -25.40
CA GLY A 647 5.65 -3.63 -24.55
C GLY A 647 4.54 -4.42 -25.26
N VAL A 648 4.46 -4.32 -26.60
CA VAL A 648 3.58 -5.08 -27.49
C VAL A 648 4.36 -5.63 -28.67
N VAL A 649 3.83 -6.70 -29.30
CA VAL A 649 4.56 -7.44 -30.36
C VAL A 649 4.80 -6.61 -31.62
N SER A 650 3.86 -5.72 -31.97
CA SER A 650 3.94 -4.87 -33.17
C SER A 650 3.07 -3.63 -33.01
N PRO A 651 3.39 -2.54 -33.79
CA PRO A 651 2.54 -1.36 -33.80
C PRO A 651 1.12 -1.71 -34.22
N ASN A 652 0.14 -1.09 -33.57
CA ASN A 652 -1.26 -1.23 -33.89
C ASN A 652 -1.96 0.12 -33.86
N ILE A 653 -2.01 0.76 -35.06
CA ILE A 653 -2.55 2.10 -35.21
C ILE A 653 -4.03 2.19 -34.82
N GLN A 654 -4.82 1.14 -35.10
CA GLN A 654 -6.25 1.12 -34.76
C GLN A 654 -6.48 1.09 -33.25
N LYS A 655 -5.71 0.28 -32.51
CA LYS A 655 -5.76 0.27 -31.03
C LYS A 655 -5.22 1.56 -30.45
N ALA A 656 -4.16 2.12 -31.00
CA ALA A 656 -3.64 3.42 -30.58
C ALA A 656 -4.71 4.51 -30.70
N GLU A 657 -5.42 4.57 -31.84
CA GLU A 657 -6.52 5.49 -32.03
C GLU A 657 -7.66 5.28 -31.02
N GLU A 658 -8.05 4.02 -30.78
CA GLU A 658 -9.11 3.69 -29.82
C GLU A 658 -8.75 4.21 -28.42
N TYR A 659 -7.51 3.97 -27.97
CA TYR A 659 -7.07 4.39 -26.64
C TYR A 659 -6.89 5.90 -26.54
N PHE A 660 -6.37 6.56 -27.57
CA PHE A 660 -6.31 8.03 -27.59
C PHE A 660 -7.70 8.66 -27.55
N ARG A 661 -8.69 8.09 -28.24
CA ARG A 661 -10.08 8.56 -28.18
C ARG A 661 -10.66 8.42 -26.77
N LYS A 662 -10.46 7.27 -26.12
CA LYS A 662 -10.87 7.07 -24.71
C LYS A 662 -10.23 8.09 -23.78
N ALA A 663 -8.94 8.39 -23.97
CA ALA A 663 -8.24 9.39 -23.18
C ALA A 663 -8.82 10.80 -23.39
N ALA A 664 -9.07 11.19 -24.64
CA ALA A 664 -9.65 12.48 -24.98
C ALA A 664 -11.09 12.63 -24.45
N GLU A 665 -11.94 11.61 -24.58
CA GLU A 665 -13.28 11.56 -24.02
C GLU A 665 -13.28 11.64 -22.48
N ALA A 666 -12.25 11.11 -21.83
CA ALA A 666 -12.04 11.22 -20.39
C ALA A 666 -11.35 12.53 -19.95
N GLY A 667 -11.17 13.50 -20.87
CA GLY A 667 -10.65 14.84 -20.59
C GLY A 667 -9.12 14.97 -20.61
N TYR A 668 -8.37 13.95 -21.11
CA TYR A 668 -6.92 14.07 -21.24
C TYR A 668 -6.54 14.77 -22.55
N SER A 669 -6.19 16.03 -22.44
CA SER A 669 -6.04 16.95 -23.58
C SER A 669 -4.92 16.57 -24.58
N ASP A 670 -3.80 16.01 -24.09
CA ASP A 670 -2.70 15.58 -24.96
C ASP A 670 -3.11 14.47 -25.95
N ALA A 671 -4.15 13.71 -25.63
CA ALA A 671 -4.69 12.69 -26.51
C ALA A 671 -5.31 13.28 -27.79
N ILE A 672 -5.84 14.51 -27.73
CA ILE A 672 -6.38 15.22 -28.89
C ILE A 672 -5.26 15.47 -29.89
N LYS A 673 -4.09 15.95 -29.43
CA LYS A 673 -2.90 16.17 -30.24
C LYS A 673 -2.39 14.85 -30.84
N ALA A 674 -2.32 13.80 -30.01
CA ALA A 674 -1.86 12.48 -30.41
C ALA A 674 -2.74 11.86 -31.53
N ILE A 675 -4.07 12.03 -31.48
CA ILE A 675 -4.98 11.59 -32.57
C ILE A 675 -4.70 12.33 -33.85
N ALA A 676 -4.50 13.65 -33.81
CA ALA A 676 -4.19 14.43 -34.96
C ALA A 676 -2.85 14.01 -35.61
N GLU A 677 -1.82 13.81 -34.79
CA GLU A 677 -0.51 13.31 -35.21
C GLU A 677 -0.59 11.90 -35.81
N LEU A 678 -1.37 11.02 -35.20
CA LEU A 678 -1.59 9.66 -35.66
C LEU A 678 -2.17 9.66 -37.08
N TYR A 679 -3.16 10.52 -37.37
CA TYR A 679 -3.73 10.63 -38.69
C TYR A 679 -2.72 11.17 -39.72
N MET A 680 -1.93 12.18 -39.35
CA MET A 680 -0.91 12.75 -40.24
C MET A 680 0.20 11.75 -40.58
N GLN A 681 0.61 10.92 -39.63
CA GLN A 681 1.75 10.01 -39.79
C GLN A 681 1.37 8.61 -40.30
N SER A 682 0.09 8.25 -40.31
CA SER A 682 -0.37 6.89 -40.66
C SER A 682 -0.16 6.47 -42.12
N GLY A 683 0.35 7.38 -43.00
CA GLY A 683 0.57 7.11 -44.43
C GLY A 683 -0.70 6.79 -45.22
N GLN A 684 -1.89 7.02 -44.62
CA GLN A 684 -3.16 6.85 -45.28
C GLN A 684 -3.40 7.99 -46.26
N GLU A 685 -3.96 7.68 -47.45
CA GLU A 685 -4.53 8.71 -48.33
C GLU A 685 -5.49 9.59 -47.47
N ASN A 686 -5.32 10.91 -47.49
CA ASN A 686 -6.12 11.89 -46.74
C ASN A 686 -5.88 11.97 -45.19
N GLY A 687 -4.68 11.64 -44.71
CA GLY A 687 -4.38 11.74 -43.25
C GLY A 687 -4.54 13.15 -42.69
N TYR A 688 -4.06 14.18 -43.42
CA TYR A 688 -4.27 15.58 -43.02
C TYR A 688 -5.75 16.00 -42.99
N GLU A 689 -6.55 15.52 -43.95
CA GLU A 689 -7.98 15.83 -44.00
C GLU A 689 -8.72 15.25 -42.79
N LYS A 690 -8.41 14.01 -42.43
CA LYS A 690 -8.96 13.38 -41.23
C LYS A 690 -8.57 14.10 -39.94
N ALA A 691 -7.30 14.52 -39.83
CA ALA A 691 -6.84 15.30 -38.66
C ALA A 691 -7.58 16.64 -38.58
N ILE A 692 -7.74 17.34 -39.70
CA ILE A 692 -8.48 18.61 -39.75
C ILE A 692 -9.96 18.41 -39.42
N GLU A 693 -10.60 17.37 -39.93
CA GLU A 693 -12.01 17.06 -39.65
C GLU A 693 -12.20 16.77 -38.15
N TYR A 694 -11.34 15.94 -37.57
CA TYR A 694 -11.35 15.62 -36.14
C TYR A 694 -11.17 16.88 -35.27
N LEU A 695 -10.13 17.68 -35.55
CA LEU A 695 -9.88 18.90 -34.76
C LEU A 695 -11.00 19.93 -34.89
N LYS A 696 -11.66 20.04 -36.07
CA LYS A 696 -12.83 20.92 -36.23
C LYS A 696 -14.02 20.50 -35.36
N THR A 697 -14.23 19.19 -35.15
CA THR A 697 -15.28 18.73 -34.24
C THR A 697 -14.96 19.09 -32.78
N ILE A 698 -13.70 19.08 -32.39
CA ILE A 698 -13.25 19.46 -31.04
C ILE A 698 -13.30 20.99 -30.84
N ALA A 699 -13.05 21.77 -31.90
CA ALA A 699 -13.03 23.24 -31.83
C ALA A 699 -14.40 23.87 -31.47
N GLU A 700 -15.49 23.11 -31.52
CA GLU A 700 -16.83 23.52 -31.07
C GLU A 700 -17.07 23.25 -29.57
N GLY A 701 -16.11 22.66 -28.81
CA GLY A 701 -16.25 22.20 -27.45
C GLY A 701 -15.27 22.85 -26.46
N GLU A 702 -15.15 22.22 -25.31
CA GLU A 702 -14.36 22.69 -24.16
C GLU A 702 -12.85 22.80 -24.45
N HIS A 703 -12.32 22.01 -25.39
CA HIS A 703 -10.91 21.98 -25.78
C HIS A 703 -10.65 22.71 -27.12
N ALA A 704 -11.39 23.78 -27.40
CA ALA A 704 -11.27 24.55 -28.63
C ALA A 704 -9.87 25.16 -28.83
N ASP A 705 -9.23 25.60 -27.75
CA ASP A 705 -7.85 26.11 -27.72
C ASP A 705 -6.86 25.11 -28.31
N ILE A 706 -6.90 23.86 -27.87
CA ILE A 706 -6.03 22.75 -28.32
C ILE A 706 -6.34 22.40 -29.78
N ALA A 707 -7.61 22.40 -30.14
CA ALA A 707 -8.03 22.10 -31.51
C ALA A 707 -7.55 23.18 -32.51
N TYR A 708 -7.64 24.46 -32.16
CA TYR A 708 -7.13 25.55 -33.00
C TYR A 708 -5.60 25.54 -33.08
N GLU A 709 -4.88 25.19 -32.02
CA GLU A 709 -3.44 24.97 -32.04
C GLU A 709 -3.07 23.88 -33.06
N GLY A 710 -3.73 22.73 -33.01
CA GLY A 710 -3.51 21.64 -33.97
C GLY A 710 -3.82 22.04 -35.39
N LEU A 711 -4.93 22.74 -35.66
CA LEU A 711 -5.30 23.23 -36.97
C LEU A 711 -4.28 24.24 -37.53
N MET A 712 -3.78 25.11 -36.66
CA MET A 712 -2.72 26.08 -37.04
C MET A 712 -1.44 25.36 -37.41
N ARG A 713 -0.98 24.41 -36.61
CA ARG A 713 0.23 23.62 -36.88
C ARG A 713 0.11 22.80 -38.16
N ILE A 714 -1.03 22.17 -38.44
CA ILE A 714 -1.28 21.45 -39.68
C ILE A 714 -1.18 22.40 -40.88
N ALA A 715 -1.75 23.60 -40.81
CA ALA A 715 -1.65 24.57 -41.87
C ALA A 715 -0.19 24.96 -42.14
N VAL A 716 0.62 25.20 -41.13
CA VAL A 716 2.07 25.46 -41.22
C VAL A 716 2.83 24.27 -41.80
N GLU A 717 2.48 23.03 -41.42
CA GLU A 717 3.11 21.83 -41.96
C GLU A 717 2.88 21.62 -43.47
N GLN A 718 1.71 22.03 -43.97
CA GLN A 718 1.33 21.90 -45.36
C GLN A 718 1.91 23.00 -46.27
N MET A 719 2.49 24.06 -45.68
CA MET A 719 3.14 25.13 -46.46
C MET A 719 4.37 24.64 -47.24
N ASN A 720 4.50 25.07 -48.46
CA ASN A 720 5.63 24.81 -49.33
C ASN A 720 6.52 26.09 -49.50
N ALA A 721 7.61 26.01 -50.24
CA ALA A 721 8.55 27.11 -50.40
C ALA A 721 7.87 28.41 -50.92
N GLN A 722 6.92 28.32 -51.83
CA GLN A 722 6.20 29.48 -52.36
C GLN A 722 5.31 30.14 -51.33
N ASP A 723 4.70 29.36 -50.40
CA ASP A 723 3.90 29.88 -49.31
C ASP A 723 4.75 30.66 -48.30
N TYR A 724 6.01 30.27 -48.11
CA TYR A 724 6.98 30.98 -47.26
C TYR A 724 7.54 32.24 -47.91
N ASP A 725 7.72 32.22 -49.24
CA ASP A 725 8.26 33.34 -50.01
C ASP A 725 7.24 34.51 -50.12
N ASP A 726 5.94 34.20 -50.18
CA ASP A 726 4.88 35.19 -50.26
C ASP A 726 3.74 34.84 -49.25
N PRO A 727 4.01 34.95 -47.95
CA PRO A 727 3.07 34.54 -46.90
C PRO A 727 1.72 35.29 -46.97
N GLN A 728 1.76 36.53 -47.38
CA GLN A 728 0.55 37.40 -47.46
C GLN A 728 -0.47 36.90 -48.47
N ASN A 729 -0.03 36.31 -49.58
CA ASN A 729 -0.89 35.74 -50.61
C ASN A 729 -1.08 34.23 -50.48
N SER A 730 -0.42 33.56 -49.49
CA SER A 730 -0.60 32.14 -49.24
C SER A 730 -1.94 31.87 -48.56
N GLU A 731 -2.72 30.95 -49.13
CA GLU A 731 -3.98 30.49 -48.52
C GLU A 731 -3.75 29.74 -47.18
N LEU A 732 -2.67 28.97 -47.12
CA LEU A 732 -2.29 28.21 -45.91
C LEU A 732 -1.85 29.13 -44.80
N TYR A 733 -1.04 30.15 -45.10
CA TYR A 733 -0.67 31.17 -44.11
C TYR A 733 -1.89 31.93 -43.57
N GLN A 734 -2.81 32.33 -44.44
CA GLN A 734 -4.04 33.01 -44.05
C GLN A 734 -4.96 32.10 -43.22
N LYS A 735 -4.99 30.79 -43.48
CA LYS A 735 -5.69 29.79 -42.66
C LYS A 735 -5.02 29.68 -41.27
N ALA A 736 -3.70 29.56 -41.22
CA ALA A 736 -2.96 29.49 -39.97
C ALA A 736 -3.20 30.73 -39.09
N LEU A 737 -3.20 31.90 -39.65
CA LEU A 737 -3.48 33.17 -38.95
C LEU A 737 -4.91 33.26 -38.41
N ARG A 738 -5.90 32.73 -39.16
CA ARG A 738 -7.29 32.65 -38.68
C ARG A 738 -7.41 31.70 -37.52
N PHE A 739 -6.76 30.53 -37.58
CA PHE A 739 -6.76 29.58 -36.51
C PHE A 739 -6.08 30.12 -35.25
N GLU A 740 -4.98 30.87 -35.37
CA GLU A 740 -4.34 31.59 -34.28
C GLU A 740 -5.31 32.59 -33.62
N THR A 741 -6.03 33.35 -34.45
CA THR A 741 -6.98 34.35 -33.96
C THR A 741 -8.12 33.69 -33.18
N SER A 742 -8.76 32.66 -33.77
CA SER A 742 -9.85 31.94 -33.10
C SER A 742 -9.37 31.18 -31.88
N GLY A 743 -8.16 30.64 -31.95
CA GLY A 743 -7.53 29.93 -30.81
C GLY A 743 -7.25 30.85 -29.63
N LYS A 744 -6.76 32.06 -29.88
CA LYS A 744 -6.58 33.08 -28.81
C LYS A 744 -7.87 33.50 -28.16
N GLU A 745 -8.95 33.61 -28.94
CA GLU A 745 -10.31 33.85 -28.40
C GLU A 745 -10.78 32.67 -27.51
N ALA A 746 -10.35 31.44 -27.80
CA ALA A 746 -10.63 30.23 -27.04
C ALA A 746 -9.65 29.97 -25.87
N GLY A 747 -8.65 30.82 -25.68
CA GLY A 747 -7.66 30.67 -24.59
C GLY A 747 -6.33 30.03 -24.99
N MET A 748 -6.08 29.77 -26.26
CA MET A 748 -4.82 29.20 -26.77
C MET A 748 -3.63 30.13 -26.45
N THR A 749 -2.57 29.57 -25.90
CA THR A 749 -1.33 30.29 -25.54
C THR A 749 -0.28 30.22 -26.65
N GLU A 750 -0.38 29.25 -27.56
CA GLU A 750 0.55 29.04 -28.67
C GLU A 750 0.42 30.17 -29.72
N SER A 751 1.55 30.51 -30.33
CA SER A 751 1.60 31.54 -31.38
C SER A 751 1.99 30.95 -32.72
N LEU A 752 1.62 31.62 -33.81
CA LEU A 752 2.04 31.24 -35.17
C LEU A 752 3.56 31.32 -35.33
N SER A 753 4.23 32.27 -34.66
CA SER A 753 5.70 32.35 -34.65
C SER A 753 6.35 31.11 -34.09
N LYS A 754 5.79 30.59 -32.98
CA LYS A 754 6.26 29.36 -32.33
C LYS A 754 6.02 28.12 -33.19
N ALA A 755 4.88 28.04 -33.86
CA ALA A 755 4.59 26.94 -34.80
C ALA A 755 5.60 26.91 -35.98
N PHE A 756 6.02 28.08 -36.50
CA PHE A 756 7.08 28.15 -37.50
C PHE A 756 8.44 27.77 -36.96
N LEU A 757 8.77 28.17 -35.73
CA LEU A 757 10.00 27.76 -35.05
C LEU A 757 10.07 26.24 -34.92
N ASP A 758 9.04 25.63 -34.36
CA ASP A 758 8.98 24.18 -34.18
C ASP A 758 9.08 23.42 -35.48
N ARG A 759 8.42 23.90 -36.56
CA ARG A 759 8.53 23.32 -37.90
C ARG A 759 9.95 23.38 -38.42
N GLY A 760 10.61 24.52 -38.26
CA GLY A 760 11.99 24.73 -38.69
C GLY A 760 12.98 23.86 -37.92
N ILE A 761 12.87 23.77 -36.61
CA ILE A 761 13.68 22.90 -35.75
C ILE A 761 13.49 21.43 -36.12
N ASN A 762 12.24 20.99 -36.35
CA ASN A 762 11.96 19.62 -36.76
C ASN A 762 12.63 19.27 -38.08
N LEU A 763 12.57 20.15 -39.06
CA LEU A 763 13.25 19.96 -40.34
C LEU A 763 14.78 19.95 -40.21
N TYR A 764 15.33 20.81 -39.34
CA TYR A 764 16.75 20.85 -39.01
C TYR A 764 17.21 19.51 -38.38
N ASN A 765 16.48 18.99 -37.42
CA ASN A 765 16.83 17.75 -36.70
C ASN A 765 16.77 16.48 -37.58
N ILE A 766 15.98 16.49 -38.66
CA ILE A 766 15.92 15.40 -39.65
C ILE A 766 16.83 15.69 -40.87
N GLU A 767 17.79 16.63 -40.74
CA GLU A 767 18.78 17.00 -41.76
C GLU A 767 18.22 17.55 -43.07
N LYS A 768 16.97 18.01 -43.09
CA LYS A 768 16.36 18.71 -44.22
C LYS A 768 16.65 20.21 -44.14
N TYR A 769 17.91 20.55 -44.17
CA TYR A 769 18.42 21.89 -43.92
C TYR A 769 17.84 22.96 -44.87
N GLU A 770 17.82 22.71 -46.18
CA GLU A 770 17.22 23.63 -47.17
C GLU A 770 15.76 23.97 -46.84
N SER A 771 14.98 22.96 -46.44
CA SER A 771 13.57 23.12 -46.10
C SER A 771 13.36 23.79 -44.72
N ALA A 772 14.36 23.76 -43.84
CA ALA A 772 14.31 24.34 -42.50
C ALA A 772 14.49 25.88 -42.54
N ILE A 773 15.19 26.42 -43.54
CA ILE A 773 15.55 27.84 -43.60
C ILE A 773 14.32 28.76 -43.62
N ALA A 774 13.35 28.49 -44.50
CA ALA A 774 12.21 29.35 -44.70
C ALA A 774 11.29 29.48 -43.46
N PRO A 775 10.87 28.39 -42.77
CA PRO A 775 10.11 28.51 -41.54
C PRO A 775 10.91 29.15 -40.39
N LEU A 776 12.24 28.88 -40.27
CA LEU A 776 13.07 29.55 -39.28
C LEU A 776 13.20 31.05 -39.55
N LEU A 777 13.28 31.44 -40.81
CA LEU A 777 13.36 32.85 -41.20
C LEU A 777 12.06 33.62 -40.84
N LEU A 778 10.91 33.03 -41.10
CA LEU A 778 9.63 33.61 -40.69
C LEU A 778 9.52 33.71 -39.19
N ALA A 779 9.86 32.66 -38.44
CA ALA A 779 9.87 32.67 -37.01
C ALA A 779 10.79 33.77 -36.41
N ALA A 780 11.98 33.92 -36.95
CA ALA A 780 12.92 34.98 -36.55
C ALA A 780 12.38 36.38 -36.86
N GLN A 781 11.75 36.57 -38.05
CA GLN A 781 11.11 37.84 -38.41
C GLN A 781 9.93 38.19 -37.49
N MET A 782 9.23 37.20 -36.97
CA MET A 782 8.16 37.36 -35.98
C MET A 782 8.64 37.49 -34.54
N GLY A 783 9.95 37.44 -34.29
CA GLY A 783 10.54 37.74 -32.98
C GLY A 783 11.08 36.54 -32.19
N GLU A 784 11.06 35.31 -32.73
CA GLU A 784 11.60 34.12 -32.07
C GLU A 784 13.16 34.13 -32.15
N SER A 785 13.81 34.41 -31.01
CA SER A 785 15.27 34.53 -30.94
C SER A 785 16.00 33.19 -31.16
N GLU A 786 15.39 32.08 -30.79
CA GLU A 786 15.91 30.73 -30.98
C GLU A 786 16.03 30.37 -32.47
N ALA A 787 15.07 30.83 -33.31
CA ALA A 787 15.13 30.67 -34.73
C ALA A 787 16.38 31.31 -35.38
N ALA A 788 16.76 32.47 -34.88
CA ALA A 788 17.98 33.16 -35.32
C ALA A 788 19.26 32.36 -34.99
N THR A 789 19.25 31.65 -33.87
CA THR A 789 20.38 30.78 -33.49
C THR A 789 20.52 29.61 -34.45
N HIS A 790 19.44 28.89 -34.73
CA HIS A 790 19.45 27.78 -35.69
C HIS A 790 19.78 28.21 -37.12
N LEU A 791 19.31 29.38 -37.54
CA LEU A 791 19.74 29.98 -38.82
C LEU A 791 21.25 30.28 -38.81
N GLY A 792 21.77 30.83 -37.72
CA GLY A 792 23.21 31.08 -37.57
C GLY A 792 24.04 29.80 -37.74
N ASP A 793 23.59 28.69 -37.15
CA ASP A 793 24.24 27.38 -37.30
C ASP A 793 24.19 26.86 -38.73
N LEU A 794 23.04 26.97 -39.41
CA LEU A 794 22.89 26.58 -40.81
C LEU A 794 23.85 27.33 -41.70
N TYR A 795 23.95 28.67 -41.55
CA TYR A 795 24.87 29.49 -42.34
C TYR A 795 26.32 29.24 -41.96
N PHE A 796 26.64 29.03 -40.68
CA PHE A 796 28.02 28.81 -40.24
C PHE A 796 28.60 27.50 -40.74
N TYR A 797 27.80 26.43 -40.76
CA TYR A 797 28.20 25.10 -41.24
C TYR A 797 27.99 24.89 -42.74
N GLY A 798 27.38 25.84 -43.45
CA GLY A 798 27.08 25.74 -44.87
C GLY A 798 26.02 24.70 -45.21
N HIS A 799 25.12 24.44 -44.29
CA HIS A 799 24.04 23.47 -44.47
C HIS A 799 22.85 24.13 -45.18
N GLY A 800 22.55 23.70 -46.44
CA GLY A 800 21.39 24.14 -47.19
C GLY A 800 21.44 25.59 -47.69
N VAL A 801 22.61 26.23 -47.68
CA VAL A 801 22.88 27.57 -48.23
C VAL A 801 24.12 27.53 -49.08
N ASP A 802 24.06 28.21 -50.27
CA ASP A 802 25.20 28.35 -51.19
C ASP A 802 26.27 29.32 -50.68
#